data_ee39f21668707926a4489ca17691be05
#
_entry.id   ee39f21668707926a4489ca17691be05
#
_cell.length_a   1.000
_cell.length_b   1.000
_cell.length_c   1.000
_cell.angle_alpha   90.00
_cell.angle_beta   90.00
_cell.angle_gamma   90.00
#
_symmetry.space_group_name_H-M   'P 1'
#
loop_
_entity.id
_entity.type
_entity.pdbx_description
1 polymer ?
#
loop_
_entity_poly.entity_id
_entity_poly.type
_entity_poly.pdbx_seq_one_letter_code
_entity_poly.pdbx_strand_id
1 'polypeptide(L)'
;MRRLRSVWAFAAAVLAVTTWGRVELRWTEAPALPGIGVLLPFAGVSNGRVLLAGGSNFPNRPPAEGGKRHLCDEIYALDPSAADPAWTLVGRLASPAGQGGSATVPAGVVCVGGLDAGGQPTGKSFLLSWQDGRTVIRPLPDLPAAAKEPAVAAHGSVAYVASGDRVWRLDTADGSSGWQELDRLPEAIAGAKAAVQNVPFQRTALFVFGDRVGYALTVAPVAERGWRRVELPLKVPAAAPLAVGDQHILFFGGFPFTNAVSCYHTVTDRMFDYATATGLPKLGQAVLRLPDGRILSATGEVAAGVRTPECFVGTFARTKSWHWVNYAIVVLYFAAMAFMGFWFMRRNRNADDYFKGGGRLPWWVVSLSIYATMFSSITFLSIPALTYVSDCRYFGICFGIIVLAPVVVKWYLPFFRRLNLTSAYEYLEVRFNLACRLFASAAFILFMIARTAIVTYLPAIALSAVIGIDVNVSIVVVTAITILYCTLGGVEAVIWSDFVQSVILILGTVAIYVFLVCGTDGGWSGFVSMGSAAGKFRVFDFALDWTKPVFWVTFVGGVVANLASYTSDQCVVQRYMTTPDEKGAAKSILFNGVLSFLNCIVFFTIGVAIWTFYRSNPQLLDVTMAKNDAVFPLFIGNDLPAGVSGVILAAVAAATMSTLSANLNAAASAFTTDFYKRLVLRNRTVEQSEQSEQSNNRLLRCGKICTVVTGLLGGGFALVLANMEVYSIYDQFQRFLGVLTGGLGCLFFMGIFLKRVNAVGATAGLVANYAVCFALDQTAFAGKPHLLLYGALGMTACLVVAPIASALTRRPDDGKPLEKQK
;
A
#
# COMPACT_ATOMS: atom_id res chain seq x y z
N MET A 1 14.75 31.56 18.00
CA MET A 1 13.30 31.65 18.30
C MET A 1 12.52 32.65 17.43
N ARG A 2 12.99 33.91 17.19
CA ARG A 2 12.24 34.85 16.29
C ARG A 2 12.13 34.38 14.84
N ARG A 3 13.17 33.79 14.22
CA ARG A 3 13.13 33.24 12.85
C ARG A 3 12.26 32.00 12.71
N LEU A 4 12.15 31.19 13.73
CA LEU A 4 11.20 30.08 13.75
C LEU A 4 9.75 30.58 13.81
N ARG A 5 9.47 31.61 14.61
CA ARG A 5 8.12 32.20 14.67
C ARG A 5 7.68 32.82 13.34
N SER A 6 8.60 33.39 12.58
CA SER A 6 8.27 33.94 11.24
C SER A 6 7.99 32.83 10.20
N VAL A 7 8.67 31.68 10.26
CA VAL A 7 8.39 30.51 9.42
C VAL A 7 7.01 29.93 9.78
N TRP A 8 6.70 29.82 11.07
CA TRP A 8 5.40 29.35 11.55
C TRP A 8 4.26 30.30 11.16
N ALA A 9 4.50 31.64 11.28
CA ALA A 9 3.51 32.65 10.86
C ALA A 9 3.28 32.64 9.34
N PHE A 10 4.33 32.43 8.55
CA PHE A 10 4.21 32.30 7.10
C PHE A 10 3.46 31.01 6.72
N ALA A 11 3.78 29.88 7.32
CA ALA A 11 3.08 28.62 7.09
C ALA A 11 1.59 28.73 7.49
N ALA A 12 1.28 29.35 8.63
CA ALA A 12 -0.08 29.59 9.05
C ALA A 12 -0.85 30.55 8.12
N ALA A 13 -0.18 31.61 7.60
CA ALA A 13 -0.77 32.51 6.63
C ALA A 13 -1.05 31.83 5.28
N VAL A 14 -0.16 30.95 4.84
CA VAL A 14 -0.35 30.13 3.62
C VAL A 14 -1.46 29.11 3.81
N LEU A 15 -1.57 28.49 4.98
CA LEU A 15 -2.68 27.57 5.33
C LEU A 15 -4.05 28.30 5.34
N ALA A 16 -4.08 29.56 5.76
CA ALA A 16 -5.31 30.38 5.77
C ALA A 16 -5.82 30.76 4.39
N VAL A 17 -4.97 30.71 3.37
CA VAL A 17 -5.32 31.05 1.96
C VAL A 17 -5.63 29.77 1.14
N THR A 18 -5.41 28.56 1.69
CA THR A 18 -5.66 27.31 0.95
C THR A 18 -7.15 27.00 0.85
N THR A 19 -7.66 26.92 -0.35
CA THR A 19 -8.94 26.25 -0.62
C THR A 19 -8.70 24.73 -0.55
N TRP A 20 -9.15 24.12 0.55
CA TRP A 20 -9.06 22.68 0.76
C TRP A 20 -9.91 21.92 -0.27
N GLY A 21 -9.35 20.92 -0.90
CA GLY A 21 -10.12 20.01 -1.74
C GLY A 21 -10.99 19.11 -0.85
N ARG A 22 -12.28 19.05 -1.14
CA ARG A 22 -13.21 18.17 -0.44
C ARG A 22 -13.85 17.19 -1.40
N VAL A 23 -14.15 16.01 -0.90
CA VAL A 23 -15.08 15.10 -1.56
C VAL A 23 -16.47 15.35 -1.01
N GLU A 24 -17.37 15.77 -1.87
CA GLU A 24 -18.76 16.03 -1.51
C GLU A 24 -19.63 14.87 -1.99
N LEU A 25 -20.58 14.49 -1.15
CA LEU A 25 -21.60 13.52 -1.53
C LEU A 25 -22.81 14.30 -2.10
N ARG A 26 -22.98 14.27 -3.41
CA ARG A 26 -24.08 14.91 -4.12
C ARG A 26 -25.21 13.94 -4.35
N TRP A 27 -26.41 14.32 -3.96
CA TRP A 27 -27.60 13.51 -4.08
C TRP A 27 -28.43 13.90 -5.31
N THR A 28 -28.92 12.89 -6.01
CA THR A 28 -29.91 13.02 -7.08
C THR A 28 -31.08 12.09 -6.79
N GLU A 29 -32.27 12.48 -7.23
CA GLU A 29 -33.43 11.61 -7.14
C GLU A 29 -33.22 10.33 -7.97
N ALA A 30 -33.73 9.22 -7.45
CA ALA A 30 -33.75 7.92 -8.10
C ALA A 30 -35.21 7.42 -8.20
N PRO A 31 -35.49 6.44 -9.03
CA PRO A 31 -36.86 5.89 -9.17
C PRO A 31 -37.42 5.51 -7.79
N ALA A 32 -38.60 6.00 -7.49
CA ALA A 32 -39.31 5.68 -6.24
C ALA A 32 -39.72 4.21 -6.20
N LEU A 33 -39.72 3.60 -5.01
CA LEU A 33 -40.23 2.26 -4.80
C LEU A 33 -41.74 2.27 -5.07
N PRO A 34 -42.30 1.29 -5.75
CA PRO A 34 -43.76 1.19 -5.92
C PRO A 34 -44.51 1.15 -4.58
N GLY A 35 -45.61 1.88 -4.47
CA GLY A 35 -46.44 1.96 -3.27
C GLY A 35 -46.08 3.05 -2.30
N ILE A 36 -46.36 2.88 -1.03
CA ILE A 36 -46.18 3.89 0.05
C ILE A 36 -44.81 3.85 0.73
N GLY A 37 -43.95 2.96 0.28
CA GLY A 37 -42.65 2.70 0.94
C GLY A 37 -42.75 1.79 2.15
N VAL A 38 -41.55 1.40 2.67
CA VAL A 38 -41.41 0.45 3.79
C VAL A 38 -40.30 0.89 4.75
N LEU A 39 -40.39 0.43 5.98
CA LEU A 39 -39.38 0.58 7.02
C LEU A 39 -38.62 -0.71 7.20
N LEU A 40 -37.28 -0.62 7.32
CA LEU A 40 -36.36 -1.72 7.61
C LEU A 40 -36.62 -2.95 6.71
N PRO A 41 -36.59 -2.82 5.38
CA PRO A 41 -36.62 -3.96 4.47
C PRO A 41 -35.31 -4.73 4.53
N PHE A 42 -35.30 -5.97 4.07
CA PHE A 42 -34.05 -6.65 3.68
C PHE A 42 -33.58 -6.05 2.36
N ALA A 43 -32.33 -5.64 2.32
CA ALA A 43 -31.78 -4.99 1.14
C ALA A 43 -30.29 -5.34 0.92
N GLY A 44 -29.89 -5.44 -0.35
CA GLY A 44 -28.50 -5.70 -0.73
C GLY A 44 -28.35 -5.78 -2.25
N VAL A 45 -27.16 -6.17 -2.70
CA VAL A 45 -26.82 -6.30 -4.11
C VAL A 45 -26.52 -7.77 -4.44
N SER A 46 -27.06 -8.26 -5.53
CA SER A 46 -26.76 -9.59 -6.07
C SER A 46 -26.63 -9.52 -7.59
N ASN A 47 -25.50 -9.99 -8.13
CA ASN A 47 -25.22 -10.01 -9.57
C ASN A 47 -25.55 -8.69 -10.29
N GLY A 48 -25.11 -7.56 -9.71
CA GLY A 48 -25.31 -6.22 -10.25
C GLY A 48 -26.70 -5.62 -10.03
N ARG A 49 -27.66 -6.36 -9.47
CA ARG A 49 -29.02 -5.90 -9.16
C ARG A 49 -29.14 -5.54 -7.69
N VAL A 50 -29.82 -4.44 -7.41
CA VAL A 50 -30.28 -4.12 -6.05
C VAL A 50 -31.55 -4.92 -5.79
N LEU A 51 -31.60 -5.64 -4.69
CA LEU A 51 -32.77 -6.38 -4.20
C LEU A 51 -33.27 -5.73 -2.92
N LEU A 52 -34.59 -5.53 -2.85
CA LEU A 52 -35.28 -5.02 -1.67
C LEU A 52 -36.47 -5.93 -1.40
N ALA A 53 -36.56 -6.49 -0.19
CA ALA A 53 -37.59 -7.48 0.13
C ALA A 53 -38.23 -7.20 1.49
N GLY A 54 -39.56 -7.37 1.57
CA GLY A 54 -40.33 -7.23 2.78
C GLY A 54 -40.29 -5.81 3.40
N GLY A 55 -40.20 -5.73 4.71
CA GLY A 55 -40.31 -4.48 5.47
C GLY A 55 -41.67 -4.26 6.08
N SER A 56 -41.94 -3.09 6.62
CA SER A 56 -43.22 -2.78 7.25
C SER A 56 -43.74 -1.39 6.92
N ASN A 57 -45.06 -1.26 6.74
CA ASN A 57 -45.73 -0.02 6.50
C ASN A 57 -47.05 0.12 7.26
N PHE A 58 -47.76 1.23 7.02
CA PHE A 58 -49.09 1.52 7.53
C PHE A 58 -50.00 1.93 6.33
N PRO A 59 -50.62 0.98 5.62
CA PRO A 59 -51.27 1.29 4.36
C PRO A 59 -52.51 2.19 4.44
N ASN A 60 -53.20 2.19 5.56
CA ASN A 60 -54.45 2.95 5.69
C ASN A 60 -54.25 4.29 6.42
N ARG A 61 -53.57 4.32 7.54
CA ARG A 61 -53.33 5.50 8.37
C ARG A 61 -52.15 5.29 9.33
N PRO A 62 -51.51 6.38 9.82
CA PRO A 62 -50.38 6.27 10.76
C PRO A 62 -50.82 5.66 12.12
N PRO A 63 -49.85 5.14 12.91
CA PRO A 63 -50.14 4.56 14.23
C PRO A 63 -50.86 5.54 15.18
N ALA A 64 -50.54 6.83 15.13
CA ALA A 64 -51.16 7.88 15.95
C ALA A 64 -52.65 8.02 15.71
N GLU A 65 -53.13 7.60 14.51
CA GLU A 65 -54.52 7.60 14.12
C GLU A 65 -55.14 6.17 14.20
N GLY A 66 -54.50 5.25 14.94
CA GLY A 66 -54.96 3.88 15.12
C GLY A 66 -54.66 2.96 13.96
N GLY A 67 -53.74 3.31 13.05
CA GLY A 67 -53.31 2.47 11.94
C GLY A 67 -52.64 1.18 12.42
N LYS A 68 -52.92 0.04 11.78
CA LYS A 68 -52.28 -1.25 12.04
C LYS A 68 -51.08 -1.44 11.14
N ARG A 69 -49.98 -1.94 11.74
CA ARG A 69 -48.75 -2.29 11.01
C ARG A 69 -49.06 -3.44 10.05
N HIS A 70 -48.59 -3.30 8.83
CA HIS A 70 -48.56 -4.35 7.81
C HIS A 70 -47.13 -4.78 7.54
N LEU A 71 -46.85 -6.07 7.51
CA LEU A 71 -45.56 -6.64 7.08
C LEU A 71 -45.71 -7.04 5.59
N CYS A 72 -44.72 -6.63 4.81
CA CYS A 72 -44.72 -6.86 3.37
C CYS A 72 -44.00 -8.18 3.01
N ASP A 73 -44.35 -8.74 1.86
CA ASP A 73 -43.72 -9.96 1.29
C ASP A 73 -43.12 -9.71 -0.11
N GLU A 74 -43.35 -8.54 -0.69
CA GLU A 74 -42.90 -8.21 -2.04
C GLU A 74 -41.35 -8.18 -2.09
N ILE A 75 -40.80 -8.64 -3.25
CA ILE A 75 -39.39 -8.51 -3.59
C ILE A 75 -39.28 -7.65 -4.86
N TYR A 76 -38.64 -6.53 -4.71
CA TYR A 76 -38.35 -5.60 -5.80
C TYR A 76 -36.88 -5.70 -6.21
N ALA A 77 -36.63 -5.58 -7.53
CA ALA A 77 -35.28 -5.48 -8.08
C ALA A 77 -35.10 -4.16 -8.85
N LEU A 78 -33.93 -3.56 -8.76
CA LEU A 78 -33.53 -2.39 -9.53
C LEU A 78 -32.22 -2.69 -10.27
N ASP A 79 -32.19 -2.38 -11.57
CA ASP A 79 -30.94 -2.31 -12.34
C ASP A 79 -30.39 -0.88 -12.29
N PRO A 80 -29.33 -0.61 -11.49
CA PRO A 80 -28.79 0.75 -11.40
C PRO A 80 -27.96 1.15 -12.63
N SER A 81 -27.69 0.24 -13.55
CA SER A 81 -26.93 0.46 -14.79
C SER A 81 -27.81 0.62 -16.03
N ALA A 82 -29.15 0.38 -15.93
CA ALA A 82 -30.06 0.57 -17.02
C ALA A 82 -30.13 2.04 -17.48
N ALA A 83 -30.41 2.26 -18.75
CA ALA A 83 -30.59 3.61 -19.29
C ALA A 83 -31.76 4.35 -18.63
N ASP A 84 -32.81 3.61 -18.28
CA ASP A 84 -34.00 4.08 -17.56
C ASP A 84 -34.23 3.13 -16.37
N PRO A 85 -33.59 3.37 -15.21
CA PRO A 85 -33.70 2.50 -14.04
C PRO A 85 -35.14 2.52 -13.49
N ALA A 86 -35.71 1.35 -13.21
CA ALA A 86 -37.03 1.22 -12.59
C ALA A 86 -37.07 0.02 -11.61
N TRP A 87 -37.84 0.18 -10.53
CA TRP A 87 -38.11 -0.94 -9.65
C TRP A 87 -39.14 -1.87 -10.25
N THR A 88 -38.80 -3.14 -10.30
CA THR A 88 -39.69 -4.20 -10.81
C THR A 88 -40.03 -5.18 -9.70
N LEU A 89 -41.30 -5.58 -9.59
CA LEU A 89 -41.70 -6.67 -8.69
C LEU A 89 -41.26 -7.99 -9.34
N VAL A 90 -40.35 -8.70 -8.65
CA VAL A 90 -39.69 -9.91 -9.21
C VAL A 90 -39.98 -11.18 -8.40
N GLY A 91 -40.71 -11.05 -7.31
CA GLY A 91 -41.10 -12.20 -6.48
C GLY A 91 -41.75 -11.80 -5.16
N ARG A 92 -41.99 -12.79 -4.33
CA ARG A 92 -42.51 -12.64 -2.97
C ARG A 92 -41.76 -13.55 -2.01
N LEU A 93 -41.62 -13.12 -0.75
CA LEU A 93 -41.19 -13.97 0.33
C LEU A 93 -42.21 -15.03 0.64
N ALA A 94 -41.81 -16.19 1.11
CA ALA A 94 -42.72 -17.27 1.49
C ALA A 94 -43.70 -16.87 2.62
N SER A 95 -43.36 -15.87 3.38
CA SER A 95 -44.16 -15.28 4.45
C SER A 95 -43.76 -13.81 4.62
N PRO A 96 -44.73 -12.90 4.88
CA PRO A 96 -44.43 -11.51 5.19
C PRO A 96 -43.42 -11.39 6.31
N ALA A 97 -42.39 -10.54 6.10
CA ALA A 97 -41.31 -10.35 7.03
C ALA A 97 -40.78 -8.91 6.98
N GLY A 98 -40.34 -8.38 8.09
CA GLY A 98 -39.74 -7.07 8.15
C GLY A 98 -39.01 -6.82 9.45
N GLN A 99 -38.31 -5.66 9.56
CA GLN A 99 -37.49 -5.30 10.72
C GLN A 99 -36.38 -6.33 11.00
N GLY A 100 -35.93 -7.07 9.97
CA GLY A 100 -34.73 -7.90 10.03
C GLY A 100 -33.49 -7.13 9.63
N GLY A 101 -32.35 -7.78 9.70
CA GLY A 101 -31.08 -7.26 9.22
C GLY A 101 -30.64 -7.96 7.95
N SER A 102 -29.88 -7.28 7.10
CA SER A 102 -29.33 -7.86 5.88
C SER A 102 -27.95 -7.32 5.55
N ALA A 103 -27.17 -8.14 4.84
CA ALA A 103 -25.86 -7.74 4.33
C ALA A 103 -25.58 -8.43 2.99
N THR A 104 -24.88 -7.73 2.09
CA THR A 104 -24.41 -8.26 0.81
C THR A 104 -23.18 -9.15 1.02
N VAL A 105 -23.23 -10.36 0.45
CA VAL A 105 -22.12 -11.31 0.32
C VAL A 105 -21.95 -11.69 -1.15
N PRO A 106 -20.84 -12.29 -1.61
CA PRO A 106 -20.66 -12.67 -3.01
C PRO A 106 -21.77 -13.56 -3.57
N ALA A 107 -22.37 -14.41 -2.73
CA ALA A 107 -23.46 -15.30 -3.12
C ALA A 107 -24.84 -14.62 -3.23
N GLY A 108 -24.98 -13.37 -2.74
CA GLY A 108 -26.25 -12.64 -2.72
C GLY A 108 -26.45 -11.79 -1.48
N VAL A 109 -27.64 -11.75 -0.93
CA VAL A 109 -28.03 -10.98 0.26
C VAL A 109 -28.41 -11.93 1.39
N VAL A 110 -27.64 -11.93 2.47
CA VAL A 110 -27.98 -12.64 3.70
C VAL A 110 -29.04 -11.84 4.45
N CYS A 111 -30.18 -12.44 4.71
CA CYS A 111 -31.30 -11.87 5.43
C CYS A 111 -31.48 -12.64 6.74
N VAL A 112 -31.59 -11.95 7.87
CA VAL A 112 -31.60 -12.57 9.21
C VAL A 112 -32.61 -11.94 10.14
N GLY A 113 -33.34 -12.75 10.86
CA GLY A 113 -34.26 -12.33 11.94
C GLY A 113 -35.39 -11.42 11.50
N GLY A 114 -35.79 -10.52 12.36
CA GLY A 114 -36.93 -9.60 12.14
C GLY A 114 -38.20 -10.09 12.81
N LEU A 115 -39.34 -9.65 12.26
CA LEU A 115 -40.68 -10.04 12.68
C LEU A 115 -41.25 -11.01 11.65
N ASP A 116 -41.89 -12.08 12.12
CA ASP A 116 -42.69 -13.00 11.28
C ASP A 116 -44.10 -12.43 10.99
N ALA A 117 -44.88 -13.14 10.20
CA ALA A 117 -46.26 -12.75 9.84
C ALA A 117 -47.16 -12.49 11.06
N GLY A 118 -46.88 -13.09 12.19
CA GLY A 118 -47.59 -12.88 13.49
C GLY A 118 -47.05 -11.67 14.27
N GLY A 119 -46.03 -10.97 13.74
CA GLY A 119 -45.38 -9.85 14.42
C GLY A 119 -44.46 -10.26 15.57
N GLN A 120 -44.06 -11.53 15.64
CA GLN A 120 -43.17 -12.05 16.67
C GLN A 120 -41.70 -12.05 16.17
N PRO A 121 -40.73 -11.80 17.06
CA PRO A 121 -39.31 -11.92 16.73
C PRO A 121 -38.99 -13.37 16.24
N THR A 122 -38.21 -13.46 15.17
CA THR A 122 -37.82 -14.77 14.62
C THR A 122 -36.28 -14.86 14.48
N GLY A 123 -35.75 -16.09 14.46
CA GLY A 123 -34.34 -16.38 14.13
C GLY A 123 -34.13 -16.84 12.70
N LYS A 124 -35.16 -16.82 11.85
CA LYS A 124 -35.07 -17.31 10.48
C LYS A 124 -34.03 -16.57 9.67
N SER A 125 -33.24 -17.33 8.88
CA SER A 125 -32.20 -16.82 8.03
C SER A 125 -32.30 -17.41 6.63
N PHE A 126 -32.10 -16.58 5.60
CA PHE A 126 -32.11 -17.03 4.21
C PHE A 126 -31.15 -16.17 3.36
N LEU A 127 -30.71 -16.74 2.25
CA LEU A 127 -29.95 -16.06 1.22
C LEU A 127 -30.89 -15.72 0.06
N LEU A 128 -30.98 -14.42 -0.26
CA LEU A 128 -31.72 -13.90 -1.41
C LEU A 128 -30.72 -13.58 -2.51
N SER A 129 -30.89 -14.17 -3.70
CA SER A 129 -29.98 -13.96 -4.83
C SER A 129 -30.74 -13.72 -6.14
N TRP A 130 -30.07 -13.03 -7.04
CA TRP A 130 -30.52 -12.83 -8.43
C TRP A 130 -29.76 -13.79 -9.34
N GLN A 131 -30.46 -14.73 -10.00
CA GLN A 131 -29.85 -15.73 -10.87
C GLN A 131 -30.75 -15.96 -12.08
N ASP A 132 -30.16 -15.97 -13.26
CA ASP A 132 -30.89 -16.29 -14.50
C ASP A 132 -32.19 -15.49 -14.70
N GLY A 133 -32.16 -14.18 -14.35
CA GLY A 133 -33.31 -13.28 -14.53
C GLY A 133 -34.42 -13.44 -13.49
N ARG A 134 -34.21 -14.18 -12.41
CA ARG A 134 -35.20 -14.41 -11.34
C ARG A 134 -34.56 -14.35 -9.95
N THR A 135 -35.40 -14.15 -8.95
CA THR A 135 -35.00 -14.25 -7.54
C THR A 135 -34.98 -15.70 -7.10
N VAL A 136 -33.90 -16.07 -6.38
CA VAL A 136 -33.75 -17.38 -5.76
C VAL A 136 -33.57 -17.16 -4.26
N ILE A 137 -34.41 -17.87 -3.45
CA ILE A 137 -34.35 -17.84 -1.99
C ILE A 137 -33.84 -19.21 -1.53
N ARG A 138 -32.67 -19.21 -0.85
CA ARG A 138 -32.09 -20.41 -0.25
C ARG A 138 -32.15 -20.29 1.28
N PRO A 139 -32.75 -21.23 2.00
CA PRO A 139 -32.69 -21.28 3.46
C PRO A 139 -31.24 -21.34 3.95
N LEU A 140 -30.93 -20.62 5.01
CA LEU A 140 -29.70 -20.72 5.78
C LEU A 140 -30.04 -21.30 7.16
N PRO A 141 -29.05 -21.77 7.92
CA PRO A 141 -29.25 -22.16 9.33
C PRO A 141 -29.91 -21.02 10.11
N ASP A 142 -30.92 -21.32 10.92
CA ASP A 142 -31.58 -20.32 11.73
C ASP A 142 -30.65 -19.78 12.81
N LEU A 143 -30.78 -18.50 13.14
CA LEU A 143 -30.03 -17.85 14.21
C LEU A 143 -30.40 -18.54 15.55
N PRO A 144 -29.42 -18.87 16.42
CA PRO A 144 -29.70 -19.56 17.68
C PRO A 144 -30.62 -18.82 18.64
N ALA A 145 -30.89 -17.54 18.41
CA ALA A 145 -31.81 -16.73 19.19
C ALA A 145 -32.70 -15.89 18.29
N ALA A 146 -33.99 -15.77 18.59
CA ALA A 146 -34.89 -14.85 17.89
C ALA A 146 -34.43 -13.40 18.11
N ALA A 147 -34.36 -12.62 17.02
CA ALA A 147 -33.85 -11.26 17.03
C ALA A 147 -34.75 -10.32 16.21
N LYS A 148 -35.30 -9.31 16.91
CA LYS A 148 -35.93 -8.18 16.25
C LYS A 148 -34.88 -7.13 15.99
N GLU A 149 -34.79 -6.64 14.76
CA GLU A 149 -33.84 -5.62 14.32
C GLU A 149 -32.36 -5.98 14.61
N PRO A 150 -31.90 -7.21 14.26
CA PRO A 150 -30.50 -7.55 14.45
C PRO A 150 -29.59 -6.66 13.61
N ALA A 151 -28.45 -6.31 14.16
CA ALA A 151 -27.40 -5.64 13.43
C ALA A 151 -26.65 -6.65 12.56
N VAL A 152 -26.65 -6.48 11.24
CA VAL A 152 -26.01 -7.40 10.30
C VAL A 152 -24.96 -6.68 9.46
N ALA A 153 -23.79 -7.29 9.32
CA ALA A 153 -22.72 -6.80 8.46
C ALA A 153 -21.99 -8.00 7.82
N ALA A 154 -21.25 -7.80 6.74
CA ALA A 154 -20.52 -8.87 6.10
C ALA A 154 -19.11 -8.43 5.67
N HIS A 155 -18.21 -9.42 5.59
CA HIS A 155 -16.88 -9.29 5.01
C HIS A 155 -16.55 -10.55 4.21
N GLY A 156 -16.34 -10.38 2.89
CA GLY A 156 -16.22 -11.51 1.97
C GLY A 156 -17.46 -12.41 2.05
N SER A 157 -17.27 -13.71 2.24
CA SER A 157 -18.35 -14.68 2.38
C SER A 157 -18.95 -14.77 3.81
N VAL A 158 -18.36 -14.09 4.79
CA VAL A 158 -18.73 -14.20 6.20
C VAL A 158 -19.72 -13.11 6.60
N ALA A 159 -20.89 -13.50 7.06
CA ALA A 159 -21.90 -12.64 7.68
C ALA A 159 -21.73 -12.62 9.19
N TYR A 160 -21.90 -11.45 9.81
CA TYR A 160 -21.87 -11.20 11.25
C TYR A 160 -23.20 -10.65 11.70
N VAL A 161 -23.70 -11.14 12.83
CA VAL A 161 -24.98 -10.72 13.42
C VAL A 161 -24.78 -10.37 14.88
N ALA A 162 -25.25 -9.20 15.30
CA ALA A 162 -25.30 -8.81 16.72
C ALA A 162 -26.73 -8.54 17.15
N SER A 163 -27.12 -9.06 18.31
CA SER A 163 -28.41 -8.82 18.95
C SER A 163 -28.28 -8.87 20.47
N GLY A 164 -28.62 -7.78 21.15
CA GLY A 164 -28.35 -7.62 22.57
C GLY A 164 -26.86 -7.60 22.86
N ASP A 165 -26.39 -8.57 23.67
CA ASP A 165 -24.96 -8.77 23.97
C ASP A 165 -24.33 -9.91 23.17
N ARG A 166 -25.10 -10.64 22.37
CA ARG A 166 -24.64 -11.81 21.63
C ARG A 166 -24.26 -11.48 20.20
N VAL A 167 -23.20 -12.12 19.72
CA VAL A 167 -22.68 -11.93 18.36
C VAL A 167 -22.37 -13.27 17.73
N TRP A 168 -22.79 -13.45 16.48
CA TRP A 168 -22.57 -14.67 15.72
C TRP A 168 -21.93 -14.38 14.38
N ARG A 169 -21.28 -15.39 13.81
CA ARG A 169 -20.79 -15.39 12.43
C ARG A 169 -21.27 -16.62 11.67
N LEU A 170 -21.45 -16.47 10.37
CA LEU A 170 -21.75 -17.55 9.44
C LEU A 170 -20.93 -17.38 8.16
N ASP A 171 -20.18 -18.40 7.76
CA ASP A 171 -19.55 -18.42 6.44
C ASP A 171 -20.55 -19.00 5.41
N THR A 172 -20.96 -18.16 4.47
CA THR A 172 -21.94 -18.52 3.44
C THR A 172 -21.36 -19.34 2.30
N ALA A 173 -20.02 -19.42 2.19
CA ALA A 173 -19.34 -20.27 1.22
C ALA A 173 -19.27 -21.74 1.68
N ASP A 174 -19.22 -21.96 2.99
CA ASP A 174 -19.29 -23.29 3.62
C ASP A 174 -20.75 -23.60 3.94
N GLY A 175 -21.43 -24.29 3.04
CA GLY A 175 -22.86 -24.61 3.17
C GLY A 175 -23.23 -25.58 4.32
N SER A 176 -22.25 -26.10 5.07
CA SER A 176 -22.45 -27.09 6.12
C SER A 176 -22.32 -26.51 7.54
N SER A 177 -21.70 -25.33 7.71
CA SER A 177 -21.49 -24.72 9.01
C SER A 177 -22.73 -23.95 9.50
N GLY A 178 -23.11 -24.14 10.77
CA GLY A 178 -24.10 -23.31 11.45
C GLY A 178 -23.51 -22.00 11.98
N TRP A 179 -24.37 -21.14 12.57
CA TRP A 179 -23.93 -19.94 13.25
C TRP A 179 -22.96 -20.26 14.39
N GLN A 180 -21.80 -19.62 14.38
CA GLN A 180 -20.79 -19.72 15.43
C GLN A 180 -20.87 -18.47 16.32
N GLU A 181 -21.05 -18.65 17.64
CA GLU A 181 -21.05 -17.53 18.59
C GLU A 181 -19.61 -17.01 18.75
N LEU A 182 -19.46 -15.68 18.67
CA LEU A 182 -18.23 -14.95 18.97
C LEU A 182 -18.23 -14.47 20.41
N ASP A 183 -17.16 -13.80 20.84
CA ASP A 183 -17.11 -13.13 22.14
C ASP A 183 -18.31 -12.19 22.30
N ARG A 184 -18.97 -12.22 23.46
CA ARG A 184 -20.09 -11.35 23.75
C ARG A 184 -19.65 -9.90 23.89
N LEU A 185 -20.56 -8.99 23.57
CA LEU A 185 -20.37 -7.58 23.84
C LEU A 185 -20.27 -7.33 25.35
N PRO A 186 -19.43 -6.37 25.79
CA PRO A 186 -19.33 -6.01 27.22
C PRO A 186 -20.64 -5.53 27.85
N GLU A 187 -21.56 -5.01 27.04
CA GLU A 187 -22.89 -4.60 27.42
C GLU A 187 -23.88 -4.86 26.28
N ALA A 188 -25.15 -5.10 26.64
CA ALA A 188 -26.21 -5.28 25.65
C ALA A 188 -26.56 -3.94 24.99
N ILE A 189 -26.62 -3.92 23.67
CA ILE A 189 -26.95 -2.73 22.88
C ILE A 189 -28.30 -2.94 22.21
N ALA A 190 -29.29 -2.17 22.66
CA ALA A 190 -30.61 -2.15 22.02
C ALA A 190 -30.54 -1.34 20.73
N GLY A 191 -31.19 -1.86 19.66
CA GLY A 191 -31.20 -1.18 18.35
C GLY A 191 -29.80 -1.05 17.72
N ALA A 192 -28.89 -1.96 18.06
CA ALA A 192 -27.53 -1.97 17.55
C ALA A 192 -27.48 -1.88 16.02
N LYS A 193 -26.45 -1.27 15.49
CA LYS A 193 -26.11 -1.25 14.06
C LYS A 193 -24.70 -1.82 13.89
N ALA A 194 -24.43 -2.47 12.77
CA ALA A 194 -23.15 -3.10 12.52
C ALA A 194 -22.55 -2.66 11.18
N ALA A 195 -21.23 -2.59 11.13
CA ALA A 195 -20.45 -2.44 9.92
C ALA A 195 -19.14 -3.21 10.05
N VAL A 196 -18.59 -3.66 8.93
CA VAL A 196 -17.23 -4.22 8.90
C VAL A 196 -16.35 -3.26 8.12
N GLN A 197 -15.19 -2.88 8.70
CA GLN A 197 -14.26 -1.97 8.06
C GLN A 197 -12.81 -2.27 8.49
N ASN A 198 -11.86 -1.84 7.67
CA ASN A 198 -10.45 -1.97 8.00
C ASN A 198 -10.05 -1.03 9.15
N VAL A 199 -9.12 -1.50 9.95
CA VAL A 199 -8.56 -0.82 11.11
C VAL A 199 -7.02 -0.83 11.04
N PRO A 200 -6.30 -0.10 11.91
CA PRO A 200 -4.85 -0.09 11.94
C PRO A 200 -4.22 -1.49 11.89
N PHE A 201 -2.99 -1.57 11.37
CA PHE A 201 -2.20 -2.80 11.23
C PHE A 201 -2.76 -3.83 10.24
N GLN A 202 -3.43 -3.37 9.17
CA GLN A 202 -3.97 -4.21 8.10
C GLN A 202 -4.93 -5.30 8.63
N ARG A 203 -5.75 -4.91 9.56
CA ARG A 203 -6.76 -5.76 10.18
C ARG A 203 -8.15 -5.29 9.76
N THR A 204 -9.10 -6.20 9.81
CA THR A 204 -10.51 -5.89 9.60
C THR A 204 -11.25 -6.12 10.91
N ALA A 205 -12.12 -5.21 11.28
CA ALA A 205 -12.92 -5.31 12.48
C ALA A 205 -14.41 -5.22 12.20
N LEU A 206 -15.18 -6.00 12.94
CA LEU A 206 -16.60 -5.84 13.11
C LEU A 206 -16.85 -4.73 14.12
N PHE A 207 -17.59 -3.73 13.73
CA PHE A 207 -18.07 -2.65 14.57
C PHE A 207 -19.54 -2.87 14.90
N VAL A 208 -19.89 -2.74 16.17
CA VAL A 208 -21.28 -2.73 16.67
C VAL A 208 -21.51 -1.42 17.38
N PHE A 209 -22.46 -0.62 16.90
CA PHE A 209 -22.74 0.73 17.35
C PHE A 209 -24.10 0.80 18.06
N GLY A 210 -24.10 1.48 19.19
CA GLY A 210 -25.29 1.99 19.85
C GLY A 210 -25.35 3.52 19.75
N ASP A 211 -26.26 4.14 20.50
CA ASP A 211 -26.49 5.59 20.43
C ASP A 211 -25.30 6.45 20.90
N ARG A 212 -24.48 5.97 21.84
CA ARG A 212 -23.36 6.74 22.42
C ARG A 212 -22.09 5.94 22.57
N VAL A 213 -22.13 4.66 22.31
CA VAL A 213 -21.00 3.76 22.45
C VAL A 213 -20.95 2.79 21.29
N GLY A 214 -19.76 2.39 20.93
CA GLY A 214 -19.53 1.34 19.97
C GLY A 214 -18.45 0.40 20.48
N TYR A 215 -18.43 -0.78 19.91
CA TYR A 215 -17.41 -1.77 20.13
C TYR A 215 -16.86 -2.28 18.82
N ALA A 216 -15.58 -2.59 18.79
CA ALA A 216 -14.90 -3.16 17.63
C ALA A 216 -14.20 -4.45 18.01
N LEU A 217 -14.40 -5.50 17.21
CA LEU A 217 -13.75 -6.80 17.34
C LEU A 217 -12.96 -7.09 16.06
N THR A 218 -11.66 -7.37 16.18
CA THR A 218 -10.84 -7.78 15.04
C THR A 218 -11.29 -9.16 14.56
N VAL A 219 -11.66 -9.29 13.29
CA VAL A 219 -12.21 -10.52 12.69
C VAL A 219 -11.32 -11.13 11.60
N ALA A 220 -10.41 -10.35 11.02
CA ALA A 220 -9.45 -10.80 10.01
C ALA A 220 -8.12 -10.03 10.11
N PRO A 221 -6.96 -10.58 9.65
CA PRO A 221 -6.80 -11.95 9.12
C PRO A 221 -6.89 -13.04 10.19
N VAL A 222 -6.67 -12.70 11.47
CA VAL A 222 -6.85 -13.60 12.61
C VAL A 222 -7.78 -12.91 13.59
N ALA A 223 -8.86 -13.60 13.97
CA ALA A 223 -9.79 -13.07 14.96
C ALA A 223 -9.08 -12.91 16.32
N GLU A 224 -9.15 -11.72 16.88
CA GLU A 224 -8.66 -11.43 18.23
C GLU A 224 -9.80 -11.62 19.22
N ARG A 225 -9.46 -11.93 20.48
CA ARG A 225 -10.43 -11.99 21.57
C ARG A 225 -10.55 -10.62 22.22
N GLY A 226 -11.76 -10.33 22.67
CA GLY A 226 -12.06 -9.12 23.41
C GLY A 226 -12.41 -7.91 22.52
N TRP A 227 -13.43 -7.21 22.96
CA TRP A 227 -13.97 -6.03 22.31
C TRP A 227 -13.20 -4.77 22.73
N ARG A 228 -12.81 -3.94 21.75
CA ARG A 228 -12.29 -2.61 22.00
C ARG A 228 -13.47 -1.62 22.00
N ARG A 229 -13.61 -0.85 23.06
CA ARG A 229 -14.58 0.26 23.10
C ARG A 229 -14.19 1.34 22.12
N VAL A 230 -15.17 1.87 21.39
CA VAL A 230 -15.08 3.00 20.48
C VAL A 230 -15.86 4.14 21.07
N GLU A 231 -15.21 5.27 21.32
CA GLU A 231 -15.88 6.46 21.82
C GLU A 231 -16.45 7.27 20.65
N LEU A 232 -17.77 7.42 20.64
CA LEU A 232 -18.47 8.21 19.66
C LEU A 232 -18.75 9.60 20.27
N PRO A 233 -18.02 10.67 19.86
CA PRO A 233 -18.21 12.01 20.40
C PRO A 233 -19.54 12.64 20.00
N LEU A 234 -20.16 12.15 18.92
CA LEU A 234 -21.51 12.54 18.50
C LEU A 234 -22.48 11.41 18.77
N LYS A 235 -23.71 11.79 19.13
CA LYS A 235 -24.80 10.82 19.25
C LYS A 235 -25.09 10.24 17.85
N VAL A 236 -25.06 8.93 17.74
CA VAL A 236 -25.41 8.20 16.51
C VAL A 236 -26.81 7.62 16.67
N PRO A 237 -27.86 8.41 16.42
CA PRO A 237 -29.21 8.01 16.74
C PRO A 237 -29.80 7.09 15.67
N ALA A 238 -29.88 5.79 15.88
CA ALA A 238 -30.52 4.81 15.00
C ALA A 238 -30.19 4.96 13.49
N ALA A 239 -29.03 5.54 13.17
CA ALA A 239 -28.60 5.79 11.81
C ALA A 239 -28.16 4.49 11.10
N ALA A 240 -28.31 4.43 9.78
CA ALA A 240 -27.87 3.30 8.97
C ALA A 240 -26.37 3.43 8.65
N PRO A 241 -25.49 2.53 9.13
CA PRO A 241 -24.06 2.57 8.82
C PRO A 241 -23.77 1.95 7.45
N LEU A 242 -22.82 2.55 6.74
CA LEU A 242 -22.27 2.02 5.49
C LEU A 242 -20.76 2.20 5.47
N ALA A 243 -20.03 1.11 5.31
CA ALA A 243 -18.58 1.16 5.12
C ALA A 243 -18.26 1.71 3.72
N VAL A 244 -17.39 2.74 3.67
CA VAL A 244 -16.97 3.41 2.43
C VAL A 244 -15.46 3.54 2.39
N GLY A 245 -14.87 3.33 1.22
CA GLY A 245 -13.42 3.32 1.09
C GLY A 245 -12.77 2.28 1.98
N ASP A 246 -11.56 2.57 2.45
CA ASP A 246 -10.76 1.63 3.25
C ASP A 246 -10.90 1.88 4.77
N GLN A 247 -11.37 3.05 5.21
CA GLN A 247 -11.25 3.50 6.60
C GLN A 247 -12.47 4.26 7.14
N HIS A 248 -13.54 4.43 6.38
CA HIS A 248 -14.69 5.25 6.78
C HIS A 248 -15.95 4.43 6.97
N ILE A 249 -16.76 4.83 7.95
CA ILE A 249 -18.13 4.33 8.14
C ILE A 249 -19.02 5.57 8.15
N LEU A 250 -19.86 5.70 7.13
CA LEU A 250 -20.87 6.75 7.04
C LEU A 250 -22.15 6.32 7.74
N PHE A 251 -22.80 7.25 8.41
CA PHE A 251 -24.07 7.06 9.11
C PHE A 251 -25.14 7.97 8.51
N PHE A 252 -26.21 7.39 8.05
CA PHE A 252 -27.27 8.06 7.32
C PHE A 252 -28.56 8.13 8.12
N GLY A 253 -29.16 9.33 8.22
CA GLY A 253 -30.41 9.54 8.90
C GLY A 253 -30.32 9.35 10.42
N GLY A 254 -31.42 9.02 11.06
CA GLY A 254 -31.50 8.75 12.49
C GLY A 254 -32.61 9.52 13.21
N PHE A 255 -32.58 9.46 14.54
CA PHE A 255 -33.56 10.13 15.41
C PHE A 255 -32.92 11.21 16.28
N PRO A 256 -33.43 12.45 16.38
CA PRO A 256 -34.62 12.95 15.66
C PRO A 256 -34.44 12.89 14.14
N PHE A 257 -35.52 12.80 13.38
CA PHE A 257 -35.46 12.70 11.92
C PHE A 257 -34.49 13.72 11.34
N THR A 258 -33.46 13.24 10.71
CA THR A 258 -32.40 14.04 10.14
C THR A 258 -31.97 13.50 8.77
N ASN A 259 -31.55 14.40 7.90
CA ASN A 259 -30.88 14.09 6.65
C ASN A 259 -29.36 14.26 6.72
N ALA A 260 -28.80 14.54 7.88
CA ALA A 260 -27.38 14.68 8.09
C ALA A 260 -26.66 13.34 7.87
N VAL A 261 -25.45 13.43 7.38
CA VAL A 261 -24.53 12.29 7.24
C VAL A 261 -23.35 12.53 8.16
N SER A 262 -23.16 11.64 9.14
CA SER A 262 -21.98 11.63 9.99
C SER A 262 -21.00 10.58 9.51
N CYS A 263 -19.71 10.77 9.81
CA CYS A 263 -18.65 9.87 9.41
C CYS A 263 -17.78 9.49 10.60
N TYR A 264 -17.50 8.20 10.74
CA TYR A 264 -16.48 7.67 11.65
C TYR A 264 -15.27 7.20 10.86
N HIS A 265 -14.09 7.65 11.26
CA HIS A 265 -12.83 7.28 10.66
C HIS A 265 -12.06 6.30 11.57
N THR A 266 -11.85 5.07 11.10
CA THR A 266 -11.38 3.94 11.91
C THR A 266 -9.91 4.04 12.34
N VAL A 267 -9.06 4.77 11.58
CA VAL A 267 -7.62 4.90 11.87
C VAL A 267 -7.32 6.04 12.84
N THR A 268 -8.02 7.18 12.71
CA THR A 268 -7.82 8.32 13.62
C THR A 268 -8.75 8.27 14.84
N ASP A 269 -9.70 7.33 14.83
CA ASP A 269 -10.71 7.16 15.89
C ASP A 269 -11.47 8.47 16.15
N ARG A 270 -12.03 9.05 15.06
CA ARG A 270 -12.76 10.33 15.08
C ARG A 270 -14.08 10.21 14.37
N MET A 271 -15.07 10.86 14.98
CA MET A 271 -16.40 11.10 14.41
C MET A 271 -16.53 12.56 14.00
N PHE A 272 -17.14 12.84 12.87
CA PHE A 272 -17.38 14.20 12.37
C PHE A 272 -18.62 14.23 11.47
N ASP A 273 -19.18 15.42 11.30
CA ASP A 273 -20.29 15.64 10.38
C ASP A 273 -19.75 15.79 8.96
N TYR A 274 -20.31 14.99 8.04
CA TYR A 274 -19.85 14.95 6.65
C TYR A 274 -20.55 15.99 5.76
N ALA A 275 -21.28 16.94 6.34
CA ALA A 275 -21.74 18.20 5.74
C ALA A 275 -22.71 18.13 4.54
N THR A 276 -23.22 16.99 4.09
CA THR A 276 -24.22 16.92 3.02
C THR A 276 -25.45 16.16 3.47
N ALA A 277 -26.59 16.80 3.25
CA ALA A 277 -27.88 16.25 3.57
C ALA A 277 -28.31 15.27 2.46
N THR A 278 -28.86 14.12 2.85
CA THR A 278 -29.74 13.34 1.96
C THR A 278 -30.96 14.19 1.61
N GLY A 279 -31.63 13.93 0.49
CA GLY A 279 -32.79 14.70 0.06
C GLY A 279 -33.88 14.86 1.13
N LEU A 280 -34.16 13.80 1.92
CA LEU A 280 -35.15 13.80 3.00
C LEU A 280 -34.57 13.28 4.32
N PRO A 281 -35.04 13.82 5.46
CA PRO A 281 -34.76 13.21 6.77
C PRO A 281 -35.44 11.84 6.84
N LYS A 282 -34.65 10.78 7.10
CA LYS A 282 -35.16 9.41 7.11
C LYS A 282 -34.67 8.60 8.30
N LEU A 283 -35.46 7.62 8.69
CA LEU A 283 -35.16 6.60 9.68
C LEU A 283 -35.43 5.21 9.09
N GLY A 284 -34.59 4.23 9.40
CA GLY A 284 -34.75 2.84 8.99
C GLY A 284 -34.78 2.63 7.47
N GLN A 285 -34.12 3.51 6.74
CA GLN A 285 -33.91 3.43 5.30
C GLN A 285 -32.95 2.30 4.95
N ALA A 286 -33.07 1.74 3.75
CA ALA A 286 -32.04 0.88 3.17
C ALA A 286 -30.93 1.73 2.56
N VAL A 287 -29.69 1.57 3.06
CA VAL A 287 -28.52 2.25 2.52
C VAL A 287 -27.55 1.20 1.98
N LEU A 288 -27.20 1.32 0.70
CA LEU A 288 -26.42 0.33 -0.03
C LEU A 288 -25.33 1.00 -0.88
N ARG A 289 -24.19 0.35 -1.01
CA ARG A 289 -23.21 0.69 -2.03
C ARG A 289 -23.52 -0.03 -3.33
N LEU A 290 -23.69 0.72 -4.41
CA LEU A 290 -23.92 0.20 -5.75
C LEU A 290 -22.61 -0.34 -6.35
N PRO A 291 -22.68 -1.22 -7.37
CA PRO A 291 -21.49 -1.80 -8.02
C PRO A 291 -20.54 -0.74 -8.62
N ASP A 292 -21.07 0.40 -9.04
CA ASP A 292 -20.33 1.54 -9.60
C ASP A 292 -19.75 2.50 -8.53
N GLY A 293 -19.92 2.15 -7.23
CA GLY A 293 -19.42 2.93 -6.10
C GLY A 293 -20.34 4.05 -5.60
N ARG A 294 -21.47 4.33 -6.28
CA ARG A 294 -22.51 5.23 -5.80
C ARG A 294 -23.22 4.65 -4.58
N ILE A 295 -23.94 5.48 -3.85
CA ILE A 295 -24.70 5.09 -2.66
C ILE A 295 -26.19 5.24 -2.97
N LEU A 296 -26.97 4.20 -2.75
CA LEU A 296 -28.44 4.25 -2.82
C LEU A 296 -29.00 4.37 -1.40
N SER A 297 -29.86 5.36 -1.19
CA SER A 297 -30.73 5.51 -0.02
C SER A 297 -32.16 5.29 -0.46
N ALA A 298 -32.77 4.16 -0.10
CA ALA A 298 -34.09 3.79 -0.55
C ALA A 298 -35.09 3.70 0.60
N THR A 299 -36.32 4.17 0.37
CA THR A 299 -37.47 4.09 1.27
C THR A 299 -37.16 4.59 2.71
N GLY A 300 -37.95 4.24 3.70
CA GLY A 300 -37.77 4.63 5.11
C GLY A 300 -38.92 5.39 5.70
N GLU A 301 -38.74 5.94 6.88
CA GLU A 301 -39.69 6.72 7.64
C GLU A 301 -39.26 8.18 7.74
N VAL A 302 -40.13 9.14 7.39
CA VAL A 302 -39.87 10.59 7.41
C VAL A 302 -40.54 11.31 8.58
N ALA A 303 -41.56 10.74 9.17
CA ALA A 303 -42.20 11.13 10.40
C ALA A 303 -42.78 9.89 11.08
N ALA A 304 -43.09 9.94 12.35
CA ALA A 304 -43.55 8.78 13.12
C ALA A 304 -44.73 8.07 12.42
N GLY A 305 -44.48 6.87 11.90
CA GLY A 305 -45.47 6.07 11.15
C GLY A 305 -45.65 6.47 9.70
N VAL A 306 -45.00 7.52 9.21
CA VAL A 306 -45.13 7.97 7.80
C VAL A 306 -43.96 7.43 6.98
N ARG A 307 -44.24 6.50 6.10
CA ARG A 307 -43.26 5.88 5.17
C ARG A 307 -43.11 6.77 3.94
N THR A 308 -41.96 6.64 3.26
CA THR A 308 -41.74 7.26 1.94
C THR A 308 -41.21 6.23 0.96
N PRO A 309 -41.70 6.21 -0.29
CA PRO A 309 -41.16 5.40 -1.36
C PRO A 309 -39.92 6.03 -2.02
N GLU A 310 -39.61 7.25 -1.71
CA GLU A 310 -38.57 8.01 -2.40
C GLU A 310 -37.19 7.38 -2.21
N CYS A 311 -36.41 7.39 -3.29
CA CYS A 311 -35.06 6.92 -3.32
C CYS A 311 -34.14 8.03 -3.83
N PHE A 312 -32.89 8.01 -3.33
CA PHE A 312 -31.86 8.96 -3.72
C PHE A 312 -30.56 8.20 -4.01
N VAL A 313 -29.83 8.66 -5.03
CA VAL A 313 -28.50 8.17 -5.36
C VAL A 313 -27.47 9.24 -5.04
N GLY A 314 -26.54 8.91 -4.17
CA GLY A 314 -25.40 9.74 -3.76
C GLY A 314 -24.19 9.42 -4.62
N THR A 315 -23.57 10.46 -5.20
CA THR A 315 -22.34 10.38 -5.98
C THR A 315 -21.24 11.22 -5.33
N PHE A 316 -20.07 10.63 -5.16
CA PHE A 316 -18.92 11.35 -4.64
C PHE A 316 -18.28 12.24 -5.71
N ALA A 317 -18.27 13.53 -5.50
CA ALA A 317 -17.71 14.53 -6.41
C ALA A 317 -16.54 15.25 -5.74
N ARG A 318 -15.40 15.35 -6.42
CA ARG A 318 -14.26 16.16 -5.96
C ARG A 318 -14.46 17.61 -6.35
N THR A 319 -14.26 18.53 -5.39
CA THR A 319 -14.49 19.98 -5.57
C THR A 319 -13.25 20.73 -6.05
N LYS A 320 -12.05 20.15 -5.95
CA LYS A 320 -10.80 20.83 -6.32
C LYS A 320 -10.26 20.30 -7.65
N SER A 321 -10.05 21.21 -8.60
CA SER A 321 -9.21 20.93 -9.78
C SER A 321 -7.75 21.32 -9.51
N TRP A 322 -6.83 20.58 -10.09
CA TRP A 322 -5.41 20.88 -9.95
C TRP A 322 -5.06 22.21 -10.64
N HIS A 323 -4.39 23.10 -9.91
CA HIS A 323 -4.04 24.42 -10.43
C HIS A 323 -2.95 24.30 -11.52
N TRP A 324 -3.04 25.11 -12.60
CA TRP A 324 -2.13 25.06 -13.73
C TRP A 324 -0.64 25.23 -13.36
N VAL A 325 -0.33 25.98 -12.29
CA VAL A 325 1.04 26.15 -11.76
C VAL A 325 1.66 24.81 -11.38
N ASN A 326 0.90 23.87 -10.83
CA ASN A 326 1.40 22.55 -10.48
C ASN A 326 1.82 21.76 -11.71
N TYR A 327 1.01 21.82 -12.78
CA TYR A 327 1.36 21.20 -14.07
C TYR A 327 2.64 21.81 -14.64
N ALA A 328 2.77 23.15 -14.62
CA ALA A 328 3.93 23.84 -15.12
C ALA A 328 5.22 23.42 -14.40
N ILE A 329 5.18 23.28 -13.06
CA ILE A 329 6.34 22.84 -12.26
C ILE A 329 6.74 21.41 -12.62
N VAL A 330 5.77 20.49 -12.72
CA VAL A 330 6.04 19.09 -13.09
C VAL A 330 6.61 18.98 -14.50
N VAL A 331 6.04 19.71 -15.46
CA VAL A 331 6.55 19.73 -16.84
C VAL A 331 7.97 20.31 -16.89
N LEU A 332 8.24 21.42 -16.16
CA LEU A 332 9.57 22.02 -16.07
C LEU A 332 10.59 21.04 -15.48
N TYR A 333 10.20 20.29 -14.45
CA TYR A 333 11.03 19.24 -13.84
C TYR A 333 11.39 18.17 -14.90
N PHE A 334 10.42 17.61 -15.62
CA PHE A 334 10.68 16.59 -16.62
C PHE A 334 11.51 17.13 -17.79
N ALA A 335 11.27 18.37 -18.21
CA ALA A 335 12.07 19.04 -19.24
C ALA A 335 13.54 19.22 -18.79
N ALA A 336 13.77 19.60 -17.53
CA ALA A 336 15.11 19.71 -16.97
C ALA A 336 15.84 18.36 -16.93
N MET A 337 15.15 17.27 -16.57
CA MET A 337 15.72 15.91 -16.58
C MET A 337 16.08 15.45 -18.00
N ALA A 338 15.19 15.68 -18.96
CA ALA A 338 15.46 15.38 -20.37
C ALA A 338 16.66 16.18 -20.91
N PHE A 339 16.71 17.49 -20.58
CA PHE A 339 17.85 18.35 -20.96
C PHE A 339 19.17 17.83 -20.38
N MET A 340 19.22 17.41 -19.13
CA MET A 340 20.40 16.81 -18.52
C MET A 340 20.83 15.54 -19.27
N GLY A 341 19.91 14.66 -19.63
CA GLY A 341 20.20 13.48 -20.44
C GLY A 341 20.88 13.83 -21.78
N PHE A 342 20.34 14.83 -22.50
CA PHE A 342 20.93 15.32 -23.74
C PHE A 342 22.30 16.00 -23.52
N TRP A 343 22.47 16.77 -22.45
CA TRP A 343 23.72 17.44 -22.13
C TRP A 343 24.86 16.45 -21.91
N PHE A 344 24.62 15.40 -21.10
CA PHE A 344 25.62 14.38 -20.82
C PHE A 344 25.85 13.40 -21.96
N MET A 345 24.87 13.17 -22.84
CA MET A 345 25.05 12.36 -24.06
C MET A 345 26.25 12.81 -24.88
N ARG A 346 26.52 14.10 -24.93
CA ARG A 346 27.65 14.67 -25.70
C ARG A 346 29.01 14.40 -25.05
N ARG A 347 29.06 13.96 -23.79
CA ARG A 347 30.30 13.71 -23.03
C ARG A 347 30.70 12.23 -23.03
N ASN A 348 29.75 11.32 -23.24
CA ASN A 348 30.01 9.88 -23.25
C ASN A 348 30.67 9.44 -24.55
N ARG A 349 31.99 9.19 -24.53
CA ARG A 349 32.76 8.82 -25.70
C ARG A 349 33.01 7.32 -25.84
N ASN A 350 33.04 6.57 -24.72
CA ASN A 350 33.35 5.16 -24.70
C ASN A 350 32.50 4.37 -23.67
N ALA A 351 32.63 3.05 -23.64
CA ALA A 351 31.91 2.19 -22.72
C ALA A 351 32.30 2.41 -21.25
N ASP A 352 33.55 2.74 -20.96
CA ASP A 352 34.03 3.02 -19.61
C ASP A 352 33.45 4.34 -19.06
N ASP A 353 33.34 5.39 -19.88
CA ASP A 353 32.64 6.62 -19.47
C ASP A 353 31.17 6.32 -19.20
N TYR A 354 30.53 5.50 -20.06
CA TYR A 354 29.10 5.17 -19.94
C TYR A 354 28.79 4.35 -18.68
N PHE A 355 29.65 3.37 -18.30
CA PHE A 355 29.39 2.47 -17.16
C PHE A 355 30.15 2.84 -15.87
N LYS A 356 31.30 3.52 -15.93
CA LYS A 356 32.13 3.86 -14.76
C LYS A 356 32.25 5.37 -14.47
N GLY A 357 31.73 6.25 -15.34
CA GLY A 357 31.82 7.70 -15.17
C GLY A 357 33.25 8.24 -15.07
N GLY A 358 34.23 7.54 -15.64
CA GLY A 358 35.64 7.93 -15.67
C GLY A 358 36.36 7.97 -14.31
N GLY A 359 35.75 7.55 -13.20
CA GLY A 359 36.36 7.51 -11.87
C GLY A 359 36.72 8.90 -11.28
N ARG A 360 36.01 9.96 -11.69
CA ARG A 360 36.38 11.37 -11.36
C ARG A 360 35.36 12.08 -10.47
N LEU A 361 34.30 11.40 -10.03
CA LEU A 361 33.18 12.05 -9.37
C LEU A 361 33.49 12.40 -7.91
N PRO A 362 33.10 13.60 -7.43
CA PRO A 362 33.29 13.99 -6.05
C PRO A 362 32.48 13.08 -5.09
N TRP A 363 33.10 12.73 -3.96
CA TRP A 363 32.51 11.82 -2.98
C TRP A 363 31.12 12.27 -2.48
N TRP A 364 30.87 13.58 -2.34
CA TRP A 364 29.60 14.10 -1.85
C TRP A 364 28.48 13.97 -2.88
N VAL A 365 28.79 14.13 -4.20
CA VAL A 365 27.83 13.88 -5.28
C VAL A 365 27.47 12.40 -5.33
N VAL A 366 28.49 11.53 -5.24
CA VAL A 366 28.31 10.07 -5.19
C VAL A 366 27.47 9.65 -3.98
N SER A 367 27.72 10.26 -2.81
CA SER A 367 26.94 9.98 -1.61
C SER A 367 25.45 10.33 -1.79
N LEU A 368 25.14 11.49 -2.36
CA LEU A 368 23.78 11.91 -2.63
C LEU A 368 23.12 11.07 -3.72
N SER A 369 23.89 10.58 -4.71
CA SER A 369 23.40 9.64 -5.70
C SER A 369 23.08 8.26 -5.08
N ILE A 370 23.94 7.74 -4.19
CA ILE A 370 23.62 6.49 -3.44
C ILE A 370 22.35 6.71 -2.61
N TYR A 371 22.26 7.83 -1.91
CA TYR A 371 21.08 8.21 -1.14
C TYR A 371 19.81 8.21 -2.01
N ALA A 372 19.80 8.94 -3.14
CA ALA A 372 18.66 9.01 -4.05
C ALA A 372 18.27 7.63 -4.63
N THR A 373 19.27 6.78 -4.90
CA THR A 373 19.05 5.42 -5.39
C THR A 373 18.36 4.52 -4.37
N MET A 374 18.73 4.65 -3.10
CA MET A 374 18.17 3.87 -2.01
C MET A 374 16.84 4.44 -1.51
N PHE A 375 16.68 5.77 -1.58
CA PHE A 375 15.45 6.48 -1.24
C PHE A 375 14.52 6.55 -2.45
N SER A 376 13.73 5.50 -2.62
CA SER A 376 12.78 5.37 -3.74
C SER A 376 11.40 5.97 -3.40
N SER A 377 10.52 6.00 -4.40
CA SER A 377 9.09 6.30 -4.21
C SER A 377 8.42 5.38 -3.16
N ILE A 378 8.91 4.14 -2.99
CA ILE A 378 8.44 3.23 -1.95
C ILE A 378 8.69 3.85 -0.57
N THR A 379 9.90 4.33 -0.32
CA THR A 379 10.24 5.00 0.94
C THR A 379 9.43 6.28 1.11
N PHE A 380 9.29 7.08 0.05
CA PHE A 380 8.59 8.36 0.10
C PHE A 380 7.09 8.22 0.37
N LEU A 381 6.41 7.27 -0.29
CA LEU A 381 4.96 7.14 -0.23
C LEU A 381 4.49 6.07 0.77
N SER A 382 5.12 4.89 0.76
CA SER A 382 4.62 3.76 1.54
C SER A 382 5.07 3.77 3.00
N ILE A 383 6.24 4.34 3.36
CA ILE A 383 6.64 4.42 4.78
C ILE A 383 5.71 5.37 5.56
N PRO A 384 5.40 6.60 5.10
CA PRO A 384 4.40 7.43 5.76
C PRO A 384 3.02 6.77 5.84
N ALA A 385 2.56 6.12 4.77
CA ALA A 385 1.29 5.41 4.77
C ALA A 385 1.27 4.24 5.79
N LEU A 386 2.36 3.46 5.87
CA LEU A 386 2.53 2.40 6.85
C LEU A 386 2.47 2.94 8.28
N THR A 387 3.18 4.04 8.56
CA THR A 387 3.22 4.63 9.92
C THR A 387 1.91 5.33 10.27
N TYR A 388 1.23 5.90 9.29
CA TYR A 388 -0.12 6.46 9.47
C TYR A 388 -1.10 5.41 10.00
N VAL A 389 -1.12 4.20 9.42
CA VAL A 389 -2.02 3.12 9.85
C VAL A 389 -1.47 2.29 11.03
N SER A 390 -0.16 2.37 11.31
CA SER A 390 0.49 1.61 12.38
C SER A 390 1.25 2.54 13.35
N ASP A 391 2.50 2.24 13.63
CA ASP A 391 3.41 3.02 14.46
C ASP A 391 4.85 2.96 13.93
N CYS A 392 5.82 3.49 14.68
CA CYS A 392 7.22 3.57 14.28
C CYS A 392 8.04 2.28 14.52
N ARG A 393 7.46 1.11 14.83
CA ARG A 393 8.24 -0.12 15.10
C ARG A 393 9.08 -0.58 13.91
N TYR A 394 8.60 -0.38 12.67
CA TYR A 394 9.38 -0.69 11.45
C TYR A 394 10.65 0.15 11.31
N PHE A 395 10.80 1.25 12.05
CA PHE A 395 12.04 2.05 12.08
C PHE A 395 13.26 1.22 12.52
N GLY A 396 13.06 0.12 13.26
CA GLY A 396 14.11 -0.84 13.62
C GLY A 396 14.98 -1.28 12.44
N ILE A 397 14.42 -1.34 11.20
CA ILE A 397 15.14 -1.67 9.97
C ILE A 397 16.29 -0.69 9.69
N CYS A 398 16.10 0.59 10.04
CA CYS A 398 17.04 1.66 9.71
C CYS A 398 18.34 1.59 10.55
N PHE A 399 18.32 0.95 11.72
CA PHE A 399 19.56 0.72 12.50
C PHE A 399 20.54 -0.18 11.73
N GLY A 400 20.05 -1.05 10.85
CA GLY A 400 20.90 -1.86 9.98
C GLY A 400 21.84 -1.03 9.11
N ILE A 401 21.42 0.16 8.66
CA ILE A 401 22.22 1.06 7.82
C ILE A 401 23.45 1.56 8.59
N ILE A 402 23.23 2.05 9.81
CA ILE A 402 24.30 2.61 10.66
C ILE A 402 25.32 1.53 11.06
N VAL A 403 24.84 0.32 11.38
CA VAL A 403 25.71 -0.79 11.77
C VAL A 403 26.53 -1.30 10.58
N LEU A 404 25.95 -1.37 9.40
CA LEU A 404 26.61 -1.97 8.25
C LEU A 404 27.52 -1.04 7.47
N ALA A 405 27.28 0.28 7.44
CA ALA A 405 28.13 1.19 6.69
C ALA A 405 29.62 1.11 7.12
N PRO A 406 29.99 1.12 8.42
CA PRO A 406 31.37 0.89 8.84
C PRO A 406 31.91 -0.50 8.49
N VAL A 407 31.06 -1.54 8.55
CA VAL A 407 31.43 -2.92 8.20
C VAL A 407 31.81 -3.01 6.71
N VAL A 408 31.00 -2.39 5.86
CA VAL A 408 31.24 -2.35 4.41
C VAL A 408 32.53 -1.58 4.11
N VAL A 409 32.75 -0.43 4.72
CA VAL A 409 33.95 0.39 4.54
C VAL A 409 35.20 -0.37 4.96
N LYS A 410 35.15 -1.11 6.06
CA LYS A 410 36.32 -1.81 6.59
C LYS A 410 36.70 -3.09 5.85
N TRP A 411 35.70 -3.88 5.40
CA TRP A 411 35.96 -5.23 4.89
C TRP A 411 35.60 -5.42 3.41
N TYR A 412 34.55 -4.80 2.90
CA TYR A 412 34.07 -4.99 1.53
C TYR A 412 34.68 -3.99 0.54
N LEU A 413 34.74 -2.71 0.92
CA LEU A 413 35.25 -1.66 0.04
C LEU A 413 36.70 -1.87 -0.42
N PRO A 414 37.68 -2.16 0.48
CA PRO A 414 39.06 -2.43 0.07
C PRO A 414 39.18 -3.59 -0.87
N PHE A 415 38.33 -4.60 -0.68
CA PHE A 415 38.27 -5.78 -1.49
C PHE A 415 37.79 -5.45 -2.92
N PHE A 416 36.69 -4.74 -3.09
CA PHE A 416 36.20 -4.36 -4.41
C PHE A 416 37.16 -3.41 -5.16
N ARG A 417 37.76 -2.48 -4.46
CA ARG A 417 38.71 -1.51 -5.06
C ARG A 417 39.97 -2.18 -5.62
N ARG A 418 40.50 -3.19 -4.93
CA ARG A 418 41.69 -3.94 -5.39
C ARG A 418 41.44 -4.71 -6.70
N LEU A 419 40.22 -5.16 -6.94
CA LEU A 419 39.90 -5.99 -8.09
C LEU A 419 39.56 -5.19 -9.36
N ASN A 420 39.35 -3.86 -9.24
CA ASN A 420 39.00 -2.94 -10.36
C ASN A 420 37.89 -3.49 -11.29
N LEU A 421 36.84 -4.05 -10.69
CA LEU A 421 35.75 -4.73 -11.40
C LEU A 421 34.78 -3.74 -12.04
N THR A 422 34.17 -4.15 -13.17
CA THR A 422 33.07 -3.39 -13.80
C THR A 422 31.73 -3.87 -13.24
N SER A 423 31.58 -5.18 -13.02
CA SER A 423 30.44 -5.80 -12.35
C SER A 423 30.92 -6.43 -11.05
N ALA A 424 30.14 -6.26 -9.97
CA ALA A 424 30.41 -6.93 -8.70
C ALA A 424 30.48 -8.47 -8.86
N TYR A 425 29.72 -9.02 -9.81
CA TYR A 425 29.60 -10.46 -10.03
C TYR A 425 30.83 -11.08 -10.71
N GLU A 426 31.71 -10.28 -11.33
CA GLU A 426 32.98 -10.77 -11.87
C GLU A 426 33.83 -11.46 -10.77
N TYR A 427 33.75 -10.99 -9.53
CA TYR A 427 34.37 -11.62 -8.40
C TYR A 427 33.95 -13.07 -8.17
N LEU A 428 32.66 -13.35 -8.35
CA LEU A 428 32.12 -14.70 -8.12
C LEU A 428 32.67 -15.73 -9.12
N GLU A 429 33.04 -15.31 -10.34
CA GLU A 429 33.71 -16.19 -11.29
C GLU A 429 35.12 -16.51 -10.82
N VAL A 430 35.88 -15.52 -10.37
CA VAL A 430 37.26 -15.72 -9.89
C VAL A 430 37.27 -16.57 -8.61
N ARG A 431 36.29 -16.39 -7.76
CA ARG A 431 36.24 -17.09 -6.45
C ARG A 431 35.61 -18.47 -6.50
N PHE A 432 34.60 -18.66 -7.31
CA PHE A 432 33.85 -19.90 -7.42
C PHE A 432 33.93 -20.47 -8.84
N ASN A 433 33.05 -20.01 -9.75
CA ASN A 433 33.08 -20.38 -11.16
C ASN A 433 32.16 -19.45 -11.98
N LEU A 434 32.18 -19.65 -13.32
CA LEU A 434 31.32 -18.91 -14.25
C LEU A 434 29.83 -19.12 -13.98
N ALA A 435 29.39 -20.30 -13.56
CA ALA A 435 27.97 -20.57 -13.26
C ALA A 435 27.45 -19.71 -12.09
N CYS A 436 28.23 -19.58 -11.00
CA CYS A 436 27.90 -18.70 -9.88
C CYS A 436 27.80 -17.23 -10.30
N ARG A 437 28.70 -16.75 -11.18
CA ARG A 437 28.64 -15.39 -11.74
C ARG A 437 27.35 -15.17 -12.52
N LEU A 438 27.06 -16.05 -13.49
CA LEU A 438 25.90 -15.91 -14.35
C LEU A 438 24.59 -16.02 -13.58
N PHE A 439 24.50 -16.93 -12.62
CA PHE A 439 23.33 -17.10 -11.78
C PHE A 439 23.08 -15.86 -10.93
N ALA A 440 24.10 -15.34 -10.24
CA ALA A 440 23.98 -14.15 -9.41
C ALA A 440 23.59 -12.92 -10.23
N SER A 441 24.21 -12.74 -11.39
CA SER A 441 23.89 -11.64 -12.30
C SER A 441 22.46 -11.75 -12.85
N ALA A 442 21.99 -12.95 -13.20
CA ALA A 442 20.61 -13.20 -13.66
C ALA A 442 19.58 -12.89 -12.55
N ALA A 443 19.83 -13.38 -11.33
CA ALA A 443 18.97 -13.11 -10.17
C ALA A 443 18.89 -11.61 -9.86
N PHE A 444 20.02 -10.91 -9.96
CA PHE A 444 20.06 -9.46 -9.80
C PHE A 444 19.26 -8.73 -10.90
N ILE A 445 19.43 -9.08 -12.15
CA ILE A 445 18.68 -8.46 -13.26
C ILE A 445 17.18 -8.69 -13.07
N LEU A 446 16.77 -9.90 -12.69
CA LEU A 446 15.37 -10.19 -12.40
C LEU A 446 14.83 -9.34 -11.23
N PHE A 447 15.62 -9.18 -10.15
CA PHE A 447 15.29 -8.30 -9.05
C PHE A 447 15.15 -6.84 -9.50
N MET A 448 16.04 -6.35 -10.38
CA MET A 448 15.97 -4.99 -10.91
C MET A 448 14.69 -4.76 -11.75
N ILE A 449 14.27 -5.75 -12.53
CA ILE A 449 13.01 -5.69 -13.29
C ILE A 449 11.81 -5.61 -12.33
N ALA A 450 11.76 -6.48 -11.32
CA ALA A 450 10.69 -6.49 -10.32
C ALA A 450 10.65 -5.19 -9.50
N ARG A 451 11.83 -4.69 -9.07
CA ARG A 451 11.97 -3.41 -8.36
C ARG A 451 11.52 -2.24 -9.23
N THR A 452 11.87 -2.24 -10.51
CA THR A 452 11.45 -1.21 -11.48
C THR A 452 9.92 -1.19 -11.59
N ALA A 453 9.26 -2.35 -11.64
CA ALA A 453 7.81 -2.43 -11.70
C ALA A 453 7.13 -1.76 -10.50
N ILE A 454 7.54 -2.10 -9.28
CA ILE A 454 6.97 -1.55 -8.04
C ILE A 454 7.25 -0.04 -7.92
N VAL A 455 8.49 0.37 -8.20
CA VAL A 455 8.92 1.78 -8.13
C VAL A 455 8.20 2.66 -9.15
N THR A 456 7.79 2.11 -10.30
CA THR A 456 7.00 2.84 -11.31
C THR A 456 5.52 2.92 -10.94
N TYR A 457 4.97 1.86 -10.36
CA TYR A 457 3.55 1.77 -10.02
C TYR A 457 3.12 2.76 -8.93
N LEU A 458 3.92 2.95 -7.87
CA LEU A 458 3.59 3.84 -6.76
C LEU A 458 3.38 5.31 -7.16
N PRO A 459 4.29 5.95 -7.92
CA PRO A 459 4.04 7.33 -8.38
C PRO A 459 2.89 7.42 -9.38
N ALA A 460 2.64 6.35 -10.14
CA ALA A 460 1.49 6.31 -11.04
C ALA A 460 0.17 6.38 -10.27
N ILE A 461 0.07 5.68 -9.12
CA ILE A 461 -1.07 5.82 -8.19
C ILE A 461 -1.15 7.26 -7.67
N ALA A 462 -0.01 7.85 -7.27
CA ALA A 462 0.02 9.22 -6.77
C ALA A 462 -0.44 10.23 -7.83
N LEU A 463 0.05 10.11 -9.06
CA LEU A 463 -0.38 10.92 -10.20
C LEU A 463 -1.89 10.74 -10.48
N SER A 464 -2.37 9.51 -10.51
CA SER A 464 -3.78 9.20 -10.70
C SER A 464 -4.65 9.82 -9.59
N ALA A 465 -4.28 9.65 -8.33
CA ALA A 465 -5.02 10.16 -7.19
C ALA A 465 -5.07 11.70 -7.16
N VAL A 466 -3.97 12.37 -7.58
CA VAL A 466 -3.80 13.83 -7.51
C VAL A 466 -4.33 14.53 -8.75
N ILE A 467 -4.00 14.03 -9.95
CA ILE A 467 -4.27 14.69 -11.23
C ILE A 467 -5.51 14.11 -11.91
N GLY A 468 -5.93 12.89 -11.54
CA GLY A 468 -7.05 12.17 -12.18
C GLY A 468 -6.66 11.48 -13.50
N ILE A 469 -5.36 11.36 -13.81
CA ILE A 469 -4.88 10.62 -14.98
C ILE A 469 -4.98 9.11 -14.67
N ASP A 470 -5.38 8.32 -15.65
CA ASP A 470 -5.40 6.86 -15.52
C ASP A 470 -4.03 6.30 -15.09
N VAL A 471 -4.03 5.33 -14.18
CA VAL A 471 -2.80 4.74 -13.61
C VAL A 471 -1.94 4.12 -14.71
N ASN A 472 -2.54 3.44 -15.69
CA ASN A 472 -1.81 2.79 -16.77
C ASN A 472 -1.14 3.82 -17.68
N VAL A 473 -1.82 4.93 -17.98
CA VAL A 473 -1.24 6.05 -18.74
C VAL A 473 -0.06 6.65 -17.99
N SER A 474 -0.18 6.85 -16.69
CA SER A 474 0.89 7.37 -15.82
C SER A 474 2.12 6.46 -15.81
N ILE A 475 1.93 5.12 -15.74
CA ILE A 475 3.01 4.12 -15.82
C ILE A 475 3.74 4.24 -17.16
N VAL A 476 3.02 4.31 -18.27
CA VAL A 476 3.61 4.42 -19.61
C VAL A 476 4.44 5.69 -19.76
N VAL A 477 3.93 6.84 -19.32
CA VAL A 477 4.61 8.14 -19.41
C VAL A 477 5.89 8.14 -18.57
N VAL A 478 5.83 7.74 -17.30
CA VAL A 478 7.00 7.70 -16.40
C VAL A 478 8.06 6.74 -16.94
N THR A 479 7.66 5.57 -17.40
CA THR A 479 8.57 4.57 -17.99
C THR A 479 9.26 5.13 -19.25
N ALA A 480 8.51 5.70 -20.17
CA ALA A 480 9.05 6.23 -21.44
C ALA A 480 10.08 7.36 -21.20
N ILE A 481 9.77 8.32 -20.33
CA ILE A 481 10.69 9.42 -20.00
C ILE A 481 11.96 8.88 -19.36
N THR A 482 11.83 7.91 -18.45
CA THR A 482 12.99 7.32 -17.75
C THR A 482 13.89 6.56 -18.73
N ILE A 483 13.33 5.72 -19.59
CA ILE A 483 14.10 5.00 -20.62
C ILE A 483 14.85 6.01 -21.51
N LEU A 484 14.18 7.09 -21.93
CA LEU A 484 14.76 8.08 -22.83
C LEU A 484 16.04 8.69 -22.23
N TYR A 485 15.96 9.28 -21.04
CA TYR A 485 17.13 9.96 -20.49
C TYR A 485 18.24 9.02 -20.00
N CYS A 486 17.89 7.82 -19.50
CA CYS A 486 18.88 6.82 -19.09
C CYS A 486 19.68 6.27 -20.27
N THR A 487 18.99 5.97 -21.39
CA THR A 487 19.64 5.44 -22.60
C THR A 487 20.61 6.44 -23.21
N LEU A 488 20.34 7.76 -23.07
CA LEU A 488 21.18 8.82 -23.62
C LEU A 488 22.37 9.17 -22.74
N GLY A 489 22.19 9.23 -21.41
CA GLY A 489 23.10 9.91 -20.51
C GLY A 489 24.18 9.07 -19.81
N GLY A 490 24.05 7.77 -19.71
CA GLY A 490 25.00 6.89 -18.98
C GLY A 490 25.09 7.17 -17.46
N VAL A 491 26.09 6.55 -16.76
CA VAL A 491 26.21 6.63 -15.30
C VAL A 491 26.54 8.03 -14.75
N GLU A 492 27.31 8.82 -15.50
CA GLU A 492 27.66 10.19 -15.08
C GLU A 492 26.42 11.10 -15.04
N ALA A 493 25.57 11.02 -16.07
CA ALA A 493 24.29 11.73 -16.11
C ALA A 493 23.38 11.29 -14.99
N VAL A 494 23.30 9.98 -14.72
CA VAL A 494 22.49 9.41 -13.65
C VAL A 494 22.94 9.98 -12.30
N ILE A 495 24.24 9.99 -11.99
CA ILE A 495 24.76 10.48 -10.70
C ILE A 495 24.50 11.97 -10.50
N TRP A 496 24.66 12.79 -11.55
CA TRP A 496 24.36 14.23 -11.46
C TRP A 496 22.85 14.53 -11.39
N SER A 497 22.04 13.76 -12.13
CA SER A 497 20.58 13.88 -11.99
C SER A 497 20.11 13.48 -10.61
N ASP A 498 20.67 12.39 -10.04
CA ASP A 498 20.37 11.95 -8.69
C ASP A 498 20.71 13.01 -7.63
N PHE A 499 21.81 13.77 -7.84
CA PHE A 499 22.16 14.88 -6.96
C PHE A 499 21.08 15.97 -6.95
N VAL A 500 20.64 16.44 -8.14
CA VAL A 500 19.57 17.44 -8.25
C VAL A 500 18.27 16.90 -7.64
N GLN A 501 17.94 15.65 -7.93
CA GLN A 501 16.77 14.96 -7.40
C GLN A 501 16.81 14.83 -5.88
N SER A 502 17.99 14.55 -5.29
CA SER A 502 18.17 14.51 -3.83
C SER A 502 17.86 15.86 -3.18
N VAL A 503 18.31 16.94 -3.78
CA VAL A 503 18.06 18.30 -3.24
C VAL A 503 16.55 18.61 -3.28
N ILE A 504 15.89 18.34 -4.41
CA ILE A 504 14.44 18.54 -4.53
C ILE A 504 13.67 17.66 -3.53
N LEU A 505 14.09 16.40 -3.36
CA LEU A 505 13.51 15.46 -2.41
C LEU A 505 13.61 15.97 -0.97
N ILE A 506 14.80 16.40 -0.53
CA ILE A 506 15.03 16.89 0.84
C ILE A 506 14.20 18.16 1.09
N LEU A 507 14.21 19.12 0.16
CA LEU A 507 13.43 20.36 0.30
C LEU A 507 11.91 20.08 0.34
N GLY A 508 11.44 19.22 -0.55
CA GLY A 508 10.03 18.78 -0.57
C GLY A 508 9.63 18.08 0.74
N THR A 509 10.48 17.20 1.25
CA THR A 509 10.24 16.49 2.53
C THR A 509 10.13 17.46 3.71
N VAL A 510 11.03 18.44 3.79
CA VAL A 510 10.98 19.47 4.86
C VAL A 510 9.71 20.31 4.74
N ALA A 511 9.33 20.73 3.52
CA ALA A 511 8.12 21.50 3.29
C ALA A 511 6.87 20.74 3.74
N ILE A 512 6.72 19.47 3.35
CA ILE A 512 5.61 18.60 3.78
C ILE A 512 5.53 18.53 5.30
N TYR A 513 6.68 18.26 5.94
CA TYR A 513 6.73 18.10 7.39
C TYR A 513 6.25 19.36 8.12
N VAL A 514 6.71 20.51 7.66
CA VAL A 514 6.26 21.82 8.20
C VAL A 514 4.76 22.00 8.02
N PHE A 515 4.21 21.74 6.83
CA PHE A 515 2.77 21.88 6.57
C PHE A 515 1.92 20.95 7.44
N LEU A 516 2.29 19.68 7.56
CA LEU A 516 1.56 18.72 8.38
C LEU A 516 1.52 19.14 9.85
N VAL A 517 2.67 19.53 10.39
CA VAL A 517 2.78 19.93 11.80
C VAL A 517 2.06 21.25 12.07
N CYS A 518 2.18 22.24 11.15
CA CYS A 518 1.47 23.50 11.28
C CYS A 518 -0.05 23.34 11.18
N GLY A 519 -0.54 22.41 10.39
CA GLY A 519 -1.96 22.12 10.23
C GLY A 519 -2.55 21.22 11.31
N THR A 520 -1.73 20.72 12.25
CA THR A 520 -2.18 19.95 13.41
C THR A 520 -2.58 20.90 14.56
N ASP A 521 -3.70 20.62 15.24
CA ASP A 521 -4.14 21.39 16.41
C ASP A 521 -3.03 21.49 17.46
N GLY A 522 -2.68 22.71 17.90
CA GLY A 522 -1.57 22.97 18.78
C GLY A 522 -0.18 22.89 18.13
N GLY A 523 -0.09 22.72 16.80
CA GLY A 523 1.17 22.69 16.05
C GLY A 523 2.13 21.61 16.53
N TRP A 524 3.42 21.95 16.74
CA TRP A 524 4.44 21.01 17.22
C TRP A 524 4.06 20.34 18.54
N SER A 525 3.52 21.09 19.48
CA SER A 525 3.09 20.58 20.79
C SER A 525 1.95 19.56 20.64
N GLY A 526 0.96 19.88 19.79
CA GLY A 526 -0.14 18.97 19.47
C GLY A 526 0.32 17.69 18.75
N PHE A 527 1.21 17.83 17.77
CA PHE A 527 1.81 16.70 17.07
C PHE A 527 2.51 15.71 18.05
N VAL A 528 3.35 16.24 18.95
CA VAL A 528 4.07 15.40 19.90
C VAL A 528 3.11 14.78 20.93
N SER A 529 2.18 15.57 21.50
CA SER A 529 1.27 15.07 22.55
C SER A 529 0.29 14.04 22.02
N MET A 530 -0.37 14.30 20.87
CA MET A 530 -1.32 13.36 20.27
C MET A 530 -0.62 12.07 19.78
N GLY A 531 0.53 12.21 19.13
CA GLY A 531 1.30 11.06 18.66
C GLY A 531 1.81 10.17 19.80
N SER A 532 2.27 10.78 20.90
CA SER A 532 2.74 10.05 22.09
C SER A 532 1.57 9.38 22.83
N ALA A 533 0.45 10.08 23.03
CA ALA A 533 -0.73 9.52 23.68
C ALA A 533 -1.30 8.32 22.92
N ALA A 534 -1.22 8.33 21.58
CA ALA A 534 -1.66 7.22 20.75
C ALA A 534 -0.57 6.12 20.55
N GLY A 535 0.61 6.26 21.17
CA GLY A 535 1.71 5.30 21.03
C GLY A 535 2.32 5.25 19.64
N LYS A 536 2.08 6.23 18.78
CA LYS A 536 2.56 6.26 17.38
C LYS A 536 4.08 6.32 17.26
N PHE A 537 4.77 6.92 18.23
CA PHE A 537 6.24 7.00 18.26
C PHE A 537 6.92 5.75 18.83
N ARG A 538 6.19 4.66 19.05
CA ARG A 538 6.74 3.42 19.55
C ARG A 538 7.69 2.81 18.52
N VAL A 539 9.01 2.84 18.81
CA VAL A 539 10.07 2.20 18.00
C VAL A 539 10.48 0.88 18.62
N PHE A 540 10.69 0.88 19.94
CA PHE A 540 11.24 -0.24 20.68
C PHE A 540 10.12 -1.10 21.27
N ASP A 541 10.02 -2.32 20.77
CA ASP A 541 9.18 -3.38 21.29
C ASP A 541 10.07 -4.62 21.41
N PHE A 542 10.51 -4.94 22.63
CA PHE A 542 11.45 -6.02 22.89
C PHE A 542 10.78 -7.37 23.16
N ALA A 543 9.49 -7.51 22.87
CA ALA A 543 8.80 -8.81 22.96
C ALA A 543 9.52 -9.86 22.10
N LEU A 544 9.55 -11.12 22.57
CA LEU A 544 10.12 -12.24 21.84
C LEU A 544 9.02 -12.90 20.97
N ASP A 545 8.51 -12.14 20.02
CA ASP A 545 7.46 -12.56 19.08
C ASP A 545 7.95 -12.38 17.64
N TRP A 546 8.36 -13.47 17.00
CA TRP A 546 8.85 -13.44 15.61
C TRP A 546 7.76 -13.30 14.54
N THR A 547 6.49 -13.34 14.96
CA THR A 547 5.35 -13.16 14.05
C THR A 547 4.97 -11.70 13.84
N LYS A 548 5.45 -10.80 14.69
CA LYS A 548 5.15 -9.37 14.70
C LYS A 548 6.38 -8.52 14.40
N PRO A 549 6.23 -7.26 13.95
CA PRO A 549 7.33 -6.35 13.70
C PRO A 549 7.90 -5.78 15.01
N VAL A 550 8.35 -6.65 15.91
CA VAL A 550 9.07 -6.26 17.14
C VAL A 550 10.51 -5.84 16.80
N PHE A 551 11.21 -5.19 17.73
CA PHE A 551 12.55 -4.63 17.48
C PHE A 551 13.54 -5.64 16.91
N TRP A 552 13.62 -6.84 17.48
CA TRP A 552 14.54 -7.89 17.02
C TRP A 552 14.28 -8.33 15.58
N VAL A 553 13.01 -8.45 15.22
CA VAL A 553 12.56 -8.83 13.87
C VAL A 553 12.93 -7.76 12.85
N THR A 554 12.63 -6.50 13.16
CA THR A 554 12.91 -5.37 12.27
C THR A 554 14.41 -5.09 12.17
N PHE A 555 15.15 -5.17 13.26
CA PHE A 555 16.60 -4.98 13.29
C PHE A 555 17.35 -6.06 12.50
N VAL A 556 17.08 -7.34 12.77
CA VAL A 556 17.74 -8.46 12.06
C VAL A 556 17.39 -8.43 10.57
N GLY A 557 16.11 -8.23 10.24
CA GLY A 557 15.67 -8.06 8.85
C GLY A 557 16.36 -6.88 8.17
N GLY A 558 16.48 -5.75 8.88
CA GLY A 558 17.17 -4.56 8.40
C GLY A 558 18.67 -4.77 8.16
N VAL A 559 19.37 -5.48 9.04
CA VAL A 559 20.80 -5.82 8.85
C VAL A 559 20.97 -6.68 7.60
N VAL A 560 20.16 -7.73 7.41
CA VAL A 560 20.27 -8.62 6.25
C VAL A 560 19.93 -7.89 4.94
N ALA A 561 18.86 -7.11 4.92
CA ALA A 561 18.46 -6.34 3.74
C ALA A 561 19.52 -5.30 3.34
N ASN A 562 20.08 -4.57 4.31
CA ASN A 562 21.12 -3.59 4.04
C ASN A 562 22.47 -4.26 3.67
N LEU A 563 22.79 -5.43 4.23
CA LEU A 563 23.97 -6.18 3.81
C LEU A 563 23.92 -6.50 2.31
N ALA A 564 22.81 -7.04 1.84
CA ALA A 564 22.63 -7.30 0.41
C ALA A 564 22.76 -6.01 -0.42
N SER A 565 22.12 -4.92 0.01
CA SER A 565 22.13 -3.65 -0.72
C SER A 565 23.53 -3.03 -0.84
N TYR A 566 24.35 -3.08 0.21
CA TYR A 566 25.69 -2.46 0.17
C TYR A 566 26.80 -3.36 -0.39
N THR A 567 26.56 -4.68 -0.50
CA THR A 567 27.62 -5.65 -0.87
C THR A 567 27.37 -6.35 -2.20
N SER A 568 26.12 -6.54 -2.60
CA SER A 568 25.75 -7.31 -3.80
C SER A 568 24.88 -6.54 -4.80
N ASP A 569 24.34 -5.38 -4.43
CA ASP A 569 23.57 -4.53 -5.33
C ASP A 569 24.51 -3.71 -6.22
N GLN A 570 24.54 -4.04 -7.52
CA GLN A 570 25.37 -3.34 -8.50
C GLN A 570 25.04 -1.85 -8.56
N CYS A 571 23.78 -1.44 -8.27
CA CYS A 571 23.41 -0.02 -8.24
C CYS A 571 24.27 0.78 -7.25
N VAL A 572 24.54 0.22 -6.08
CA VAL A 572 25.31 0.85 -5.00
C VAL A 572 26.81 0.67 -5.22
N VAL A 573 27.25 -0.59 -5.54
CA VAL A 573 28.65 -0.92 -5.76
C VAL A 573 29.24 -0.09 -6.90
N GLN A 574 28.55 0.02 -8.04
CA GLN A 574 28.97 0.82 -9.17
C GLN A 574 29.23 2.27 -8.80
N ARG A 575 28.36 2.89 -7.95
CA ARG A 575 28.48 4.30 -7.56
C ARG A 575 29.71 4.59 -6.72
N TYR A 576 29.98 3.85 -5.64
CA TYR A 576 31.16 4.14 -4.84
C TYR A 576 32.47 3.78 -5.57
N MET A 577 32.40 2.98 -6.64
CA MET A 577 33.56 2.74 -7.53
C MET A 577 33.84 3.91 -8.49
N THR A 578 32.90 4.86 -8.69
CA THR A 578 33.13 6.06 -9.54
C THR A 578 33.95 7.15 -8.84
N THR A 579 34.26 7.03 -7.56
CA THR A 579 35.13 7.97 -6.84
C THR A 579 36.61 7.76 -7.18
N PRO A 580 37.45 8.83 -7.13
CA PRO A 580 38.87 8.74 -7.49
C PRO A 580 39.65 7.75 -6.62
N ASP A 581 39.40 7.75 -5.31
CA ASP A 581 40.17 6.98 -4.33
C ASP A 581 39.28 6.21 -3.34
N GLU A 582 39.91 5.32 -2.56
CA GLU A 582 39.23 4.52 -1.53
C GLU A 582 38.71 5.40 -0.38
N LYS A 583 39.42 6.48 -0.03
CA LYS A 583 38.99 7.39 1.03
C LYS A 583 37.71 8.14 0.64
N GLY A 584 37.61 8.58 -0.62
CA GLY A 584 36.41 9.19 -1.18
C GLY A 584 35.22 8.22 -1.17
N ALA A 585 35.46 6.97 -1.59
CA ALA A 585 34.44 5.92 -1.53
C ALA A 585 33.97 5.64 -0.09
N ALA A 586 34.89 5.55 0.86
CA ALA A 586 34.57 5.38 2.28
C ALA A 586 33.73 6.54 2.83
N LYS A 587 34.11 7.78 2.54
CA LYS A 587 33.36 8.98 2.91
C LYS A 587 31.96 8.96 2.30
N SER A 588 31.81 8.56 1.03
CA SER A 588 30.52 8.52 0.37
C SER A 588 29.58 7.50 1.02
N ILE A 589 30.06 6.32 1.41
CA ILE A 589 29.26 5.28 2.07
C ILE A 589 28.84 5.73 3.48
N LEU A 590 29.78 6.25 4.28
CA LEU A 590 29.49 6.67 5.67
C LEU A 590 28.51 7.86 5.70
N PHE A 591 28.75 8.87 4.87
CA PHE A 591 27.88 10.04 4.79
C PHE A 591 26.47 9.66 4.31
N ASN A 592 26.37 8.77 3.29
CA ASN A 592 25.09 8.22 2.88
C ASN A 592 24.38 7.47 4.03
N GLY A 593 25.12 6.67 4.81
CA GLY A 593 24.56 5.95 5.97
C GLY A 593 23.91 6.90 6.99
N VAL A 594 24.64 7.97 7.37
CA VAL A 594 24.11 8.99 8.29
C VAL A 594 22.91 9.74 7.69
N LEU A 595 23.02 10.19 6.44
CA LEU A 595 21.96 10.93 5.77
C LEU A 595 20.69 10.08 5.64
N SER A 596 20.84 8.81 5.24
CA SER A 596 19.72 7.87 5.12
C SER A 596 19.04 7.61 6.45
N PHE A 597 19.81 7.46 7.54
CA PHE A 597 19.25 7.26 8.88
C PHE A 597 18.46 8.48 9.37
N LEU A 598 19.02 9.68 9.22
CA LEU A 598 18.32 10.93 9.57
C LEU A 598 17.03 11.10 8.78
N ASN A 599 17.10 10.78 7.49
CA ASN A 599 15.93 10.88 6.64
C ASN A 599 14.84 9.83 6.97
N CYS A 600 15.25 8.62 7.40
CA CYS A 600 14.30 7.64 7.93
C CYS A 600 13.50 8.20 9.12
N ILE A 601 14.15 8.90 10.06
CA ILE A 601 13.46 9.56 11.18
C ILE A 601 12.36 10.47 10.66
N VAL A 602 12.68 11.29 9.65
CA VAL A 602 11.72 12.24 9.06
C VAL A 602 10.55 11.49 8.41
N PHE A 603 10.80 10.46 7.58
CA PHE A 603 9.74 9.75 6.87
C PHE A 603 8.80 8.96 7.80
N PHE A 604 9.35 8.30 8.82
CA PHE A 604 8.52 7.62 9.82
C PHE A 604 7.67 8.61 10.61
N THR A 605 8.23 9.76 10.97
CA THR A 605 7.48 10.80 11.68
C THR A 605 6.51 11.59 10.79
N ILE A 606 6.72 11.67 9.45
CA ILE A 606 5.72 12.18 8.50
C ILE A 606 4.43 11.36 8.57
N GLY A 607 4.50 10.04 8.66
CA GLY A 607 3.29 9.21 8.79
C GLY A 607 2.52 9.50 10.10
N VAL A 608 3.24 9.73 11.19
CA VAL A 608 2.62 10.21 12.43
C VAL A 608 2.03 11.62 12.26
N ALA A 609 2.72 12.50 11.52
CA ALA A 609 2.24 13.86 11.26
C ALA A 609 0.98 13.86 10.37
N ILE A 610 0.89 12.98 9.37
CA ILE A 610 -0.33 12.76 8.58
C ILE A 610 -1.48 12.30 9.49
N TRP A 611 -1.20 11.38 10.41
CA TRP A 611 -2.19 10.88 11.35
C TRP A 611 -2.70 11.99 12.30
N THR A 612 -1.80 12.80 12.88
CA THR A 612 -2.20 13.94 13.75
C THR A 612 -2.92 15.03 12.99
N PHE A 613 -2.50 15.31 11.74
CA PHE A 613 -3.16 16.27 10.87
C PHE A 613 -4.61 15.87 10.58
N TYR A 614 -4.85 14.63 10.14
CA TYR A 614 -6.22 14.16 9.87
C TYR A 614 -7.03 13.85 11.13
N ARG A 615 -6.38 13.64 12.27
CA ARG A 615 -7.08 13.59 13.55
C ARG A 615 -7.60 14.97 13.97
N SER A 616 -6.86 16.02 13.65
CA SER A 616 -7.27 17.42 13.86
C SER A 616 -8.27 17.91 12.79
N ASN A 617 -8.16 17.39 11.57
CA ASN A 617 -8.95 17.81 10.41
C ASN A 617 -9.61 16.61 9.69
N PRO A 618 -10.45 15.83 10.38
CA PRO A 618 -10.95 14.57 9.82
C PRO A 618 -11.82 14.77 8.57
N GLN A 619 -12.47 15.93 8.43
CA GLN A 619 -13.32 16.31 7.29
C GLN A 619 -12.53 16.52 5.97
N LEU A 620 -11.20 16.59 6.03
CA LEU A 620 -10.35 16.77 4.84
C LEU A 620 -9.97 15.44 4.19
N LEU A 621 -10.04 14.34 4.93
CA LEU A 621 -9.68 13.05 4.40
C LEU A 621 -10.72 12.55 3.39
N ASP A 622 -10.24 12.06 2.24
CA ASP A 622 -11.08 11.54 1.17
C ASP A 622 -11.76 10.22 1.61
N VAL A 623 -13.07 10.27 1.80
CA VAL A 623 -13.88 9.12 2.24
C VAL A 623 -13.89 7.98 1.20
N THR A 624 -13.57 8.26 -0.07
CA THR A 624 -13.53 7.26 -1.14
C THR A 624 -12.19 6.56 -1.28
N MET A 625 -11.21 6.90 -0.44
CA MET A 625 -9.87 6.32 -0.48
C MET A 625 -9.94 4.79 -0.35
N ALA A 626 -9.53 4.09 -1.42
CA ALA A 626 -9.63 2.64 -1.51
C ALA A 626 -8.42 1.89 -0.94
N LYS A 627 -7.27 2.56 -0.78
CA LYS A 627 -6.01 1.97 -0.27
C LYS A 627 -5.27 2.98 0.60
N ASN A 628 -4.67 2.51 1.68
CA ASN A 628 -3.88 3.32 2.61
C ASN A 628 -2.68 4.02 1.96
N ASP A 629 -2.07 3.40 0.96
CA ASP A 629 -0.94 3.98 0.22
C ASP A 629 -1.32 5.28 -0.51
N ALA A 630 -2.63 5.57 -0.70
CA ALA A 630 -3.12 6.80 -1.30
C ALA A 630 -3.21 7.98 -0.32
N VAL A 631 -3.12 7.78 1.01
CA VAL A 631 -3.30 8.84 2.01
C VAL A 631 -2.34 10.00 1.80
N PHE A 632 -1.07 9.70 1.56
CA PHE A 632 -0.06 10.73 1.37
C PHE A 632 -0.14 11.43 0.00
N PRO A 633 -0.33 10.70 -1.12
CA PRO A 633 -0.69 11.32 -2.40
C PRO A 633 -1.92 12.24 -2.33
N LEU A 634 -2.99 11.82 -1.68
CA LEU A 634 -4.20 12.63 -1.53
C LEU A 634 -3.94 13.90 -0.71
N PHE A 635 -3.16 13.82 0.36
CA PHE A 635 -2.70 14.99 1.10
C PHE A 635 -1.95 15.98 0.18
N ILE A 636 -1.03 15.49 -0.64
CA ILE A 636 -0.26 16.32 -1.59
C ILE A 636 -1.20 17.01 -2.60
N GLY A 637 -2.20 16.29 -3.10
CA GLY A 637 -3.10 16.79 -4.13
C GLY A 637 -4.18 17.75 -3.60
N ASN A 638 -4.76 17.42 -2.45
CA ASN A 638 -5.97 18.07 -1.95
C ASN A 638 -5.68 19.15 -0.91
N ASP A 639 -4.67 18.94 -0.04
CA ASP A 639 -4.51 19.72 1.18
C ASP A 639 -3.34 20.69 1.14
N LEU A 640 -2.51 20.65 0.11
CA LEU A 640 -1.41 21.58 -0.07
C LEU A 640 -1.76 22.74 -1.01
N PRO A 641 -1.10 23.92 -0.84
CA PRO A 641 -1.27 25.06 -1.72
C PRO A 641 -0.81 24.78 -3.14
N ALA A 642 -1.39 25.50 -4.10
CA ALA A 642 -0.89 25.51 -5.47
C ALA A 642 0.59 25.93 -5.53
N GLY A 643 1.37 25.27 -6.37
CA GLY A 643 2.83 25.41 -6.44
C GLY A 643 3.55 24.44 -5.48
N VAL A 644 3.17 24.40 -4.20
CA VAL A 644 3.77 23.47 -3.25
C VAL A 644 3.45 22.03 -3.64
N SER A 645 2.18 21.72 -3.95
CA SER A 645 1.78 20.41 -4.48
C SER A 645 2.58 19.99 -5.72
N GLY A 646 2.84 20.95 -6.65
CA GLY A 646 3.65 20.71 -7.84
C GLY A 646 5.10 20.36 -7.53
N VAL A 647 5.75 21.11 -6.61
CA VAL A 647 7.13 20.83 -6.16
C VAL A 647 7.23 19.47 -5.49
N ILE A 648 6.26 19.12 -4.66
CA ILE A 648 6.28 17.84 -3.93
C ILE A 648 6.01 16.68 -4.89
N LEU A 649 5.12 16.83 -5.86
CA LEU A 649 4.93 15.81 -6.87
C LEU A 649 6.17 15.65 -7.77
N ALA A 650 6.89 16.74 -8.05
CA ALA A 650 8.21 16.67 -8.69
C ALA A 650 9.23 15.94 -7.80
N ALA A 651 9.18 16.10 -6.46
CA ALA A 651 10.03 15.32 -5.54
C ALA A 651 9.69 13.82 -5.54
N VAL A 652 8.41 13.46 -5.60
CA VAL A 652 7.97 12.05 -5.77
C VAL A 652 8.48 11.48 -7.09
N ALA A 653 8.34 12.23 -8.18
CA ALA A 653 8.87 11.86 -9.48
C ALA A 653 10.41 11.73 -9.43
N ALA A 654 11.10 12.62 -8.73
CA ALA A 654 12.55 12.59 -8.53
C ALA A 654 12.99 11.30 -7.81
N ALA A 655 12.34 10.95 -6.70
CA ALA A 655 12.61 9.72 -5.96
C ALA A 655 12.37 8.45 -6.80
N THR A 656 11.40 8.50 -7.70
CA THR A 656 11.11 7.44 -8.65
C THR A 656 12.20 7.33 -9.70
N MET A 657 12.46 8.42 -10.39
CA MET A 657 13.35 8.44 -11.55
C MET A 657 14.80 8.14 -11.17
N SER A 658 15.27 8.57 -9.98
CA SER A 658 16.60 8.24 -9.46
C SER A 658 16.77 6.73 -9.26
N THR A 659 15.77 6.08 -8.70
CA THR A 659 15.80 4.62 -8.49
C THR A 659 15.66 3.88 -9.82
N LEU A 660 14.76 4.31 -10.71
CA LEU A 660 14.57 3.68 -12.02
C LEU A 660 15.84 3.78 -12.86
N SER A 661 16.46 4.95 -12.95
CA SER A 661 17.69 5.16 -13.71
C SER A 661 18.83 4.27 -13.19
N ALA A 662 18.93 4.15 -11.88
CA ALA A 662 19.89 3.27 -11.22
C ALA A 662 19.66 1.80 -11.58
N ASN A 663 18.42 1.34 -11.49
CA ASN A 663 18.05 -0.04 -11.80
C ASN A 663 18.34 -0.38 -13.26
N LEU A 664 17.94 0.47 -14.19
CA LEU A 664 18.13 0.28 -15.62
C LEU A 664 19.62 0.25 -16.00
N ASN A 665 20.41 1.19 -15.47
CA ASN A 665 21.85 1.27 -15.74
C ASN A 665 22.59 0.07 -15.13
N ALA A 666 22.29 -0.32 -13.89
CA ALA A 666 22.94 -1.44 -13.25
C ALA A 666 22.60 -2.78 -13.92
N ALA A 667 21.34 -3.00 -14.29
CA ALA A 667 20.93 -4.19 -15.04
C ALA A 667 21.61 -4.27 -16.42
N ALA A 668 21.68 -3.12 -17.13
CA ALA A 668 22.37 -3.04 -18.41
C ALA A 668 23.89 -3.30 -18.28
N SER A 669 24.53 -2.75 -17.24
CA SER A 669 25.95 -2.98 -16.92
C SER A 669 26.21 -4.45 -16.59
N ALA A 670 25.40 -5.06 -15.76
CA ALA A 670 25.52 -6.47 -15.40
C ALA A 670 25.34 -7.39 -16.62
N PHE A 671 24.28 -7.19 -17.42
CA PHE A 671 24.05 -7.99 -18.62
C PHE A 671 25.19 -7.84 -19.63
N THR A 672 25.60 -6.61 -19.92
CA THR A 672 26.65 -6.33 -20.91
C THR A 672 27.99 -6.92 -20.49
N THR A 673 28.34 -6.85 -19.19
CA THR A 673 29.63 -7.34 -18.67
C THR A 673 29.62 -8.84 -18.45
N ASP A 674 28.57 -9.38 -17.83
CA ASP A 674 28.56 -10.78 -17.36
C ASP A 674 28.10 -11.76 -18.44
N PHE A 675 27.18 -11.36 -19.32
CA PHE A 675 26.67 -12.22 -20.39
C PHE A 675 27.29 -11.87 -21.73
N TYR A 676 27.10 -10.65 -22.23
CA TYR A 676 27.49 -10.32 -23.62
C TYR A 676 29.00 -10.31 -23.79
N LYS A 677 29.75 -9.57 -22.99
CA LYS A 677 31.21 -9.52 -23.02
C LYS A 677 31.83 -10.89 -22.75
N ARG A 678 31.31 -11.60 -21.73
CA ARG A 678 31.89 -12.86 -21.27
C ARG A 678 31.58 -14.08 -22.15
N LEU A 679 30.38 -14.20 -22.72
CA LEU A 679 29.94 -15.35 -23.51
C LEU A 679 30.04 -15.13 -25.02
N VAL A 680 29.73 -13.90 -25.50
CA VAL A 680 29.65 -13.61 -26.94
C VAL A 680 30.97 -13.12 -27.50
N LEU A 681 31.69 -12.25 -26.77
CA LEU A 681 32.94 -11.64 -27.25
C LEU A 681 34.21 -12.49 -26.90
N ARG A 682 34.10 -13.52 -26.03
CA ARG A 682 35.24 -14.34 -25.54
C ARG A 682 36.07 -15.01 -26.64
N ASN A 683 35.53 -15.34 -27.80
CA ASN A 683 36.17 -16.12 -28.86
C ASN A 683 36.89 -15.25 -29.90
N ARG A 684 37.04 -13.96 -29.68
CA ARG A 684 37.80 -13.12 -30.64
C ARG A 684 39.08 -12.66 -29.99
N THR A 685 40.18 -13.27 -30.37
CA THR A 685 41.55 -12.89 -30.00
C THR A 685 41.84 -11.44 -30.30
N VAL A 686 42.49 -10.78 -29.33
CA VAL A 686 42.87 -9.38 -29.34
C VAL A 686 43.99 -9.16 -30.35
N GLU A 687 43.65 -8.68 -31.54
CA GLU A 687 44.60 -8.02 -32.43
C GLU A 687 44.03 -6.69 -32.90
N GLN A 688 44.83 -5.64 -32.61
CA GLN A 688 44.80 -4.27 -33.16
C GLN A 688 43.78 -3.25 -32.66
N SER A 689 44.19 -1.99 -32.59
CA SER A 689 43.50 -0.81 -32.03
C SER A 689 42.13 -0.56 -32.65
N GLU A 690 41.88 -0.80 -33.92
CA GLU A 690 40.61 -0.64 -34.60
C GLU A 690 39.55 -1.66 -34.14
N GLN A 691 39.95 -2.88 -33.74
CA GLN A 691 39.05 -3.88 -33.16
C GLN A 691 38.63 -3.53 -31.74
N SER A 692 39.43 -2.74 -31.01
CA SER A 692 39.08 -2.20 -29.67
C SER A 692 37.96 -1.19 -29.77
N GLU A 693 37.96 -0.30 -30.76
CA GLU A 693 36.92 0.71 -30.94
C GLU A 693 35.59 0.11 -31.41
N GLN A 694 35.63 -0.84 -32.34
CA GLN A 694 34.42 -1.59 -32.73
C GLN A 694 33.85 -2.44 -31.61
N SER A 695 34.68 -3.03 -30.77
CA SER A 695 34.25 -3.77 -29.59
C SER A 695 33.57 -2.85 -28.57
N ASN A 696 34.13 -1.67 -28.29
CA ASN A 696 33.54 -0.64 -27.41
C ASN A 696 32.19 -0.15 -27.93
N ASN A 697 32.07 0.09 -29.23
CA ASN A 697 30.80 0.52 -29.84
C ASN A 697 29.72 -0.58 -29.76
N ARG A 698 30.08 -1.86 -29.89
CA ARG A 698 29.15 -2.99 -29.70
C ARG A 698 28.69 -3.12 -28.23
N LEU A 699 29.60 -2.98 -27.27
CA LEU A 699 29.28 -2.98 -25.84
C LEU A 699 28.33 -1.83 -25.48
N LEU A 700 28.60 -0.63 -26.00
CA LEU A 700 27.74 0.55 -25.78
C LEU A 700 26.33 0.35 -26.39
N ARG A 701 26.23 -0.19 -27.61
CA ARG A 701 24.94 -0.53 -28.23
C ARG A 701 24.19 -1.58 -27.44
N CYS A 702 24.88 -2.65 -27.01
CA CYS A 702 24.28 -3.67 -26.16
C CYS A 702 23.73 -3.07 -24.86
N GLY A 703 24.51 -2.23 -24.17
CA GLY A 703 24.07 -1.56 -22.94
C GLY A 703 22.81 -0.71 -23.15
N LYS A 704 22.78 0.10 -24.23
CA LYS A 704 21.59 0.91 -24.56
C LYS A 704 20.35 0.06 -24.85
N ILE A 705 20.50 -1.03 -25.60
CA ILE A 705 19.40 -1.97 -25.88
C ILE A 705 18.91 -2.62 -24.57
N CYS A 706 19.84 -3.06 -23.71
CA CYS A 706 19.48 -3.65 -22.42
C CYS A 706 18.75 -2.67 -21.51
N THR A 707 19.14 -1.38 -21.48
CA THR A 707 18.43 -0.34 -20.75
C THR A 707 16.98 -0.23 -21.20
N VAL A 708 16.76 -0.19 -22.53
CA VAL A 708 15.41 -0.13 -23.12
C VAL A 708 14.59 -1.38 -22.78
N VAL A 709 15.17 -2.57 -22.98
CA VAL A 709 14.49 -3.85 -22.72
C VAL A 709 14.11 -3.97 -21.24
N THR A 710 15.05 -3.70 -20.34
CA THR A 710 14.78 -3.75 -18.88
C THR A 710 13.69 -2.77 -18.47
N GLY A 711 13.70 -1.55 -19.05
CA GLY A 711 12.68 -0.55 -18.79
C GLY A 711 11.30 -0.97 -19.30
N LEU A 712 11.22 -1.53 -20.51
CA LEU A 712 9.95 -2.04 -21.07
C LEU A 712 9.42 -3.22 -20.26
N LEU A 713 10.27 -4.15 -19.84
CA LEU A 713 9.86 -5.28 -19.00
C LEU A 713 9.37 -4.77 -17.63
N GLY A 714 10.10 -3.86 -16.99
CA GLY A 714 9.69 -3.29 -15.71
C GLY A 714 8.37 -2.53 -15.80
N GLY A 715 8.20 -1.69 -16.83
CA GLY A 715 6.94 -0.99 -17.12
C GLY A 715 5.78 -1.94 -17.41
N GLY A 716 6.01 -2.99 -18.19
CA GLY A 716 5.03 -4.05 -18.46
C GLY A 716 4.57 -4.77 -17.19
N PHE A 717 5.50 -5.14 -16.31
CA PHE A 717 5.15 -5.71 -15.00
C PHE A 717 4.44 -4.71 -14.09
N ALA A 718 4.75 -3.39 -14.18
CA ALA A 718 4.02 -2.36 -13.45
C ALA A 718 2.55 -2.29 -13.89
N LEU A 719 2.28 -2.42 -15.21
CA LEU A 719 0.91 -2.50 -15.74
C LEU A 719 0.16 -3.74 -15.23
N VAL A 720 0.85 -4.88 -15.13
CA VAL A 720 0.27 -6.09 -14.53
C VAL A 720 -0.07 -5.86 -13.07
N LEU A 721 0.85 -5.30 -12.27
CA LEU A 721 0.61 -4.98 -10.86
C LEU A 721 -0.54 -3.97 -10.66
N ALA A 722 -0.71 -3.02 -11.58
CA ALA A 722 -1.79 -2.04 -11.52
C ALA A 722 -3.18 -2.66 -11.65
N ASN A 723 -3.27 -3.80 -12.33
CA ASN A 723 -4.52 -4.53 -12.57
C ASN A 723 -4.68 -5.76 -11.64
N MET A 724 -3.78 -5.94 -10.66
CA MET A 724 -3.90 -6.96 -9.61
C MET A 724 -4.35 -6.34 -8.30
N GLU A 725 -5.08 -7.10 -7.48
CA GLU A 725 -5.39 -6.72 -6.10
C GLU A 725 -4.15 -6.90 -5.21
N VAL A 726 -3.35 -5.86 -5.08
CA VAL A 726 -2.20 -5.83 -4.16
C VAL A 726 -2.60 -5.10 -2.88
N TYR A 727 -2.56 -5.79 -1.74
CA TYR A 727 -3.01 -5.25 -0.46
C TYR A 727 -2.03 -4.22 0.14
N SER A 728 -0.72 -4.52 0.10
CA SER A 728 0.35 -3.64 0.56
C SER A 728 1.53 -3.70 -0.40
N ILE A 729 1.86 -2.57 -1.00
CA ILE A 729 2.99 -2.47 -1.93
C ILE A 729 4.32 -2.58 -1.18
N TYR A 730 4.39 -2.06 0.06
CA TYR A 730 5.56 -2.19 0.91
C TYR A 730 5.88 -3.64 1.23
N ASP A 731 4.88 -4.44 1.64
CA ASP A 731 5.08 -5.85 1.96
C ASP A 731 5.47 -6.65 0.72
N GLN A 732 4.87 -6.35 -0.44
CA GLN A 732 5.25 -6.98 -1.70
C GLN A 732 6.71 -6.68 -2.08
N PHE A 733 7.15 -5.44 -1.89
CA PHE A 733 8.56 -5.08 -2.08
C PHE A 733 9.48 -5.84 -1.13
N GLN A 734 9.13 -5.94 0.14
CA GLN A 734 9.93 -6.66 1.13
C GLN A 734 10.00 -8.17 0.85
N ARG A 735 8.95 -8.77 0.30
CA ARG A 735 8.96 -10.16 -0.19
C ARG A 735 9.96 -10.34 -1.31
N PHE A 736 9.91 -9.51 -2.35
CA PHE A 736 10.88 -9.58 -3.45
C PHE A 736 12.31 -9.32 -2.98
N LEU A 737 12.51 -8.35 -2.12
CA LEU A 737 13.81 -8.06 -1.53
C LEU A 737 14.34 -9.28 -0.75
N GLY A 738 13.56 -9.83 0.17
CA GLY A 738 13.96 -10.98 0.98
C GLY A 738 14.28 -12.22 0.16
N VAL A 739 13.41 -12.56 -0.79
CA VAL A 739 13.57 -13.76 -1.62
C VAL A 739 14.73 -13.63 -2.59
N LEU A 740 14.86 -12.52 -3.33
CA LEU A 740 15.81 -12.42 -4.44
C LEU A 740 17.21 -11.96 -4.02
N THR A 741 17.34 -11.11 -2.99
CA THR A 741 18.63 -10.51 -2.64
C THR A 741 19.34 -11.17 -1.47
N GLY A 742 18.62 -11.84 -0.56
CA GLY A 742 19.23 -12.53 0.60
C GLY A 742 20.32 -13.51 0.21
N GLY A 743 20.08 -14.31 -0.84
CA GLY A 743 21.05 -15.24 -1.39
C GLY A 743 22.27 -14.58 -2.01
N LEU A 744 22.10 -13.42 -2.67
CA LEU A 744 23.21 -12.68 -3.28
C LEU A 744 24.17 -12.14 -2.21
N GLY A 745 23.65 -11.51 -1.16
CA GLY A 745 24.47 -11.05 -0.04
C GLY A 745 25.26 -12.19 0.61
N CYS A 746 24.64 -13.37 0.71
CA CYS A 746 25.27 -14.57 1.24
C CYS A 746 26.44 -15.07 0.36
N LEU A 747 26.32 -15.05 -0.97
CA LEU A 747 27.41 -15.43 -1.89
C LEU A 747 28.65 -14.55 -1.69
N PHE A 748 28.49 -13.24 -1.58
CA PHE A 748 29.62 -12.33 -1.32
C PHE A 748 30.20 -12.54 0.07
N PHE A 749 29.36 -12.73 1.08
CA PHE A 749 29.83 -13.04 2.43
C PHE A 749 30.66 -14.33 2.46
N MET A 750 30.17 -15.43 1.86
CA MET A 750 30.91 -16.68 1.79
C MET A 750 32.19 -16.53 0.99
N GLY A 751 32.15 -15.83 -0.13
CA GLY A 751 33.32 -15.61 -0.97
C GLY A 751 34.45 -14.90 -0.25
N ILE A 752 34.15 -13.90 0.54
CA ILE A 752 35.13 -13.05 1.26
C ILE A 752 35.61 -13.73 2.56
N PHE A 753 34.68 -14.27 3.38
CA PHE A 753 34.97 -14.71 4.73
C PHE A 753 35.12 -16.23 4.86
N LEU A 754 34.47 -17.05 4.01
CA LEU A 754 34.49 -18.51 4.12
C LEU A 754 35.37 -19.16 3.04
N LYS A 755 36.69 -19.10 3.23
CA LYS A 755 37.69 -19.61 2.28
C LYS A 755 37.54 -21.10 1.93
N ARG A 756 36.87 -21.89 2.76
CA ARG A 756 36.66 -23.34 2.61
C ARG A 756 35.47 -23.70 1.74
N VAL A 757 34.59 -22.77 1.41
CA VAL A 757 33.43 -23.01 0.55
C VAL A 757 33.87 -23.07 -0.90
N ASN A 758 33.53 -24.16 -1.60
CA ASN A 758 33.75 -24.34 -3.03
C ASN A 758 32.50 -23.95 -3.86
N ALA A 759 32.60 -24.02 -5.19
CA ALA A 759 31.52 -23.62 -6.09
C ALA A 759 30.25 -24.48 -5.92
N VAL A 760 30.39 -25.79 -5.68
CA VAL A 760 29.24 -26.70 -5.49
C VAL A 760 28.52 -26.34 -4.19
N GLY A 761 29.26 -26.11 -3.10
CA GLY A 761 28.69 -25.69 -1.84
C GLY A 761 28.02 -24.32 -1.92
N ALA A 762 28.62 -23.35 -2.61
CA ALA A 762 28.02 -22.03 -2.83
C ALA A 762 26.68 -22.14 -3.58
N THR A 763 26.61 -22.95 -4.63
CA THR A 763 25.37 -23.18 -5.39
C THR A 763 24.32 -23.90 -4.56
N ALA A 764 24.70 -24.96 -3.82
CA ALA A 764 23.79 -25.69 -2.93
C ALA A 764 23.21 -24.78 -1.83
N GLY A 765 24.05 -23.94 -1.21
CA GLY A 765 23.61 -22.97 -0.22
C GLY A 765 22.63 -21.96 -0.80
N LEU A 766 22.87 -21.48 -2.00
CA LEU A 766 21.98 -20.54 -2.69
C LEU A 766 20.61 -21.17 -3.01
N VAL A 767 20.60 -22.43 -3.49
CA VAL A 767 19.35 -23.19 -3.71
C VAL A 767 18.59 -23.34 -2.38
N ALA A 768 19.29 -23.66 -1.28
CA ALA A 768 18.68 -23.76 0.04
C ALA A 768 18.07 -22.45 0.51
N ASN A 769 18.73 -21.29 0.27
CA ASN A 769 18.17 -19.97 0.56
C ASN A 769 16.83 -19.75 -0.14
N TYR A 770 16.78 -19.97 -1.46
CA TYR A 770 15.56 -19.78 -2.23
C TYR A 770 14.47 -20.77 -1.86
N ALA A 771 14.80 -22.03 -1.60
CA ALA A 771 13.84 -23.05 -1.17
C ALA A 771 13.19 -22.69 0.17
N VAL A 772 13.97 -22.23 1.15
CA VAL A 772 13.45 -21.78 2.46
C VAL A 772 12.57 -20.55 2.31
N CYS A 773 13.03 -19.52 1.59
CA CYS A 773 12.23 -18.31 1.37
C CYS A 773 10.91 -18.61 0.65
N PHE A 774 10.94 -19.46 -0.39
CA PHE A 774 9.75 -19.85 -1.14
C PHE A 774 8.80 -20.69 -0.29
N ALA A 775 9.31 -21.67 0.47
CA ALA A 775 8.49 -22.49 1.37
C ALA A 775 7.80 -21.62 2.44
N LEU A 776 8.52 -20.67 3.04
CA LEU A 776 7.95 -19.73 4.00
C LEU A 776 6.87 -18.84 3.38
N ASP A 777 7.03 -18.44 2.13
CA ASP A 777 6.05 -17.59 1.45
C ASP A 777 4.75 -18.35 1.14
N GLN A 778 4.85 -19.56 0.59
CA GLN A 778 3.70 -20.35 0.14
C GLN A 778 2.93 -21.08 1.26
N THR A 779 3.58 -21.36 2.38
CA THR A 779 2.93 -22.10 3.48
C THR A 779 2.23 -21.18 4.46
N ALA A 780 0.98 -21.51 4.82
CA ALA A 780 0.24 -20.87 5.91
C ALA A 780 0.23 -21.81 7.12
N PHE A 781 0.85 -21.40 8.22
CA PHE A 781 0.83 -22.14 9.49
C PHE A 781 0.82 -21.19 10.68
N ALA A 782 0.29 -21.64 11.80
CA ALA A 782 0.26 -20.86 13.04
C ALA A 782 1.70 -20.59 13.52
N GLY A 783 2.01 -19.33 13.87
CA GLY A 783 3.36 -18.93 14.28
C GLY A 783 4.34 -18.67 13.12
N LYS A 784 3.85 -18.50 11.89
CA LYS A 784 4.66 -18.14 10.73
C LYS A 784 5.51 -16.88 11.03
N PRO A 785 6.84 -16.93 10.79
CA PRO A 785 7.71 -15.78 11.01
C PRO A 785 7.28 -14.57 10.19
N HIS A 786 7.50 -13.38 10.73
CA HIS A 786 7.25 -12.14 10.00
C HIS A 786 8.11 -12.08 8.72
N LEU A 787 7.55 -11.53 7.64
CA LEU A 787 8.17 -11.50 6.31
C LEU A 787 9.60 -10.87 6.29
N LEU A 788 9.91 -9.95 7.20
CA LEU A 788 11.23 -9.34 7.33
C LEU A 788 12.33 -10.35 7.71
N LEU A 789 11.97 -11.48 8.31
CA LEU A 789 12.92 -12.53 8.67
C LEU A 789 13.21 -13.53 7.53
N TYR A 790 12.46 -13.51 6.43
CA TYR A 790 12.65 -14.49 5.33
C TYR A 790 14.06 -14.45 4.78
N GLY A 791 14.59 -13.24 4.52
CA GLY A 791 15.98 -13.08 4.07
C GLY A 791 17.01 -13.61 5.09
N ALA A 792 16.76 -13.39 6.39
CA ALA A 792 17.66 -13.87 7.45
C ALA A 792 17.63 -15.40 7.59
N LEU A 793 16.45 -16.01 7.53
CA LEU A 793 16.28 -17.47 7.59
C LEU A 793 16.86 -18.15 6.34
N GLY A 794 16.62 -17.58 5.18
CA GLY A 794 17.24 -18.04 3.93
C GLY A 794 18.76 -17.94 3.96
N MET A 795 19.30 -16.81 4.42
CA MET A 795 20.76 -16.62 4.60
C MET A 795 21.34 -17.63 5.60
N THR A 796 20.65 -17.91 6.70
CA THR A 796 21.06 -18.92 7.67
C THR A 796 21.11 -20.29 7.04
N ALA A 797 20.08 -20.70 6.28
CA ALA A 797 20.07 -21.96 5.55
C ALA A 797 21.23 -22.05 4.55
N CYS A 798 21.51 -20.97 3.83
CA CYS A 798 22.64 -20.88 2.90
C CYS A 798 23.99 -21.10 3.63
N LEU A 799 24.21 -20.41 4.75
CA LEU A 799 25.44 -20.49 5.54
C LEU A 799 25.66 -21.85 6.23
N VAL A 800 24.58 -22.61 6.45
CA VAL A 800 24.67 -23.98 6.99
C VAL A 800 24.93 -24.99 5.87
N VAL A 801 24.15 -24.93 4.79
CA VAL A 801 24.21 -25.91 3.70
C VAL A 801 25.50 -25.77 2.89
N ALA A 802 25.98 -24.56 2.63
CA ALA A 802 27.15 -24.36 1.77
C ALA A 802 28.46 -25.00 2.31
N PRO A 803 28.84 -24.85 3.58
CA PRO A 803 30.01 -25.54 4.14
C PRO A 803 29.87 -27.06 4.14
N ILE A 804 28.66 -27.57 4.47
CA ILE A 804 28.41 -29.02 4.50
C ILE A 804 28.55 -29.61 3.09
N ALA A 805 27.89 -29.02 2.09
CA ALA A 805 27.98 -29.46 0.71
C ALA A 805 29.43 -29.32 0.17
N SER A 806 30.18 -28.32 0.58
CA SER A 806 31.58 -28.12 0.24
C SER A 806 32.45 -29.21 0.86
N ALA A 807 32.19 -29.60 2.10
CA ALA A 807 32.93 -30.67 2.76
C ALA A 807 32.72 -32.04 2.06
N LEU A 808 31.50 -32.32 1.62
CA LEU A 808 31.16 -33.55 0.91
C LEU A 808 31.70 -33.63 -0.53
N THR A 809 31.94 -32.46 -1.14
CA THR A 809 32.39 -32.40 -2.57
C THR A 809 33.80 -31.88 -2.75
N ARG A 810 34.59 -31.81 -1.66
CA ARG A 810 35.96 -31.27 -1.68
C ARG A 810 36.88 -32.14 -2.50
N ARG A 811 37.51 -31.57 -3.53
CA ARG A 811 38.58 -32.19 -4.30
C ARG A 811 39.94 -31.87 -3.67
N PRO A 812 40.97 -32.76 -3.85
CA PRO A 812 42.30 -32.55 -3.26
C PRO A 812 42.98 -31.22 -3.63
N ASP A 813 42.61 -30.64 -4.79
CA ASP A 813 43.18 -29.38 -5.33
C ASP A 813 42.44 -28.07 -4.91
N ASP A 814 41.32 -28.13 -4.22
CA ASP A 814 40.51 -26.96 -3.84
C ASP A 814 41.14 -26.09 -2.74
N GLY A 815 42.34 -26.35 -2.30
CA GLY A 815 43.04 -25.70 -1.20
C GLY A 815 44.20 -24.77 -1.58
N LYS A 816 44.49 -24.56 -2.87
CA LYS A 816 45.61 -23.69 -3.27
C LYS A 816 45.24 -22.22 -3.19
N PRO A 817 46.09 -21.37 -2.59
CA PRO A 817 45.84 -19.94 -2.49
C PRO A 817 45.75 -19.28 -3.86
N LEU A 818 44.82 -18.33 -4.03
CA LEU A 818 44.56 -17.52 -5.22
C LEU A 818 45.79 -16.74 -5.77
N GLU A 819 46.86 -16.61 -5.00
CA GLU A 819 48.10 -15.92 -5.41
C GLU A 819 48.96 -16.65 -6.48
N LYS A 820 48.63 -17.90 -6.84
CA LYS A 820 49.36 -18.68 -7.83
C LYS A 820 48.64 -18.95 -9.14
N GLN A 821 47.51 -18.30 -9.41
CA GLN A 821 46.76 -18.38 -10.67
C GLN A 821 46.76 -17.04 -11.42
N LYS A 822 47.88 -16.36 -11.53
CA LYS A 822 48.10 -15.28 -12.50
C LYS A 822 48.83 -15.85 -13.73
#